data_670dcc8976b67e65cd835c97869d0968
#
_entry.id   670dcc8976b67e65cd835c97869d0968
#
_cell.length_a   1.000
_cell.length_b   1.000
_cell.length_c   1.000
_cell.angle_alpha   90.00
_cell.angle_beta   90.00
_cell.angle_gamma   90.00
#
_symmetry.space_group_name_H-M   'P 1'
#
loop_
_entity.id
_entity.type
_entity.pdbx_description
1 polymer ?
#
loop_
_entity_poly.entity_id
_entity_poly.type
_entity_poly.pdbx_seq_one_letter_code
_entity_poly.pdbx_strand_id
1 'polypeptide(L)'
;MVRKKKHLKNFFIFTFVLEFLIGLPNIPTERLSFNLSGHVLTQPYYRNTDLDSVSSSVRYAVVSIHGDGRNADEHYNIISSMASSIGILDSTIVIAPLFLRQEDIIQYNLDSTVLYWPDADWNAGDLSRDTQVNPRPSRISSFSSIDTIYHRLVDNNPNLEKVILTGHSAGSQMVVRYAAGGRAAKNILENHDIDFVYVSTNTPSFLYLDDNRVVDENSSPFEFGQSDCYNANYYKYGLYNLNNYMEETGSQNIIDQHLGNPVTYLVGQYDYSGGTNNCARMTQGSNILMRSHIFFSYLGYFYGDTVYNFHKLAQIPNVSHDFNSIIDTDCGIHALFGTGECELYLNGPDQFNFFPVSNAGTDQNVFTGDLVFLDGSQSTDQDGTIESFLWRQVEGEAVVLFDSTQINCSFIAPLQTTEIKISLTVVDNEGLGGKDTTSIFVVENQSPVSMAGQDQSVGPGAIVILDGSQSNDLDGSISTYLWQQISGNIDVDLFSFDQAIATFYAPEQSAELEFALTVTDSLGLSGTDTVQVRVVSLSTNSQVFKNNEEIITITPNPFNGQTKINFKTIKKGNNKIFLFDIRGKRLRTWRLNGLTSGSVRWDGKDQYGLDLMSGLYFVAFQTPGKTQIKKITYLK
;
A
#
# COMPACT_ATOMS: atom_id res chain seq x y z
N MET A 1 -26.42 -21.66 55.66
CA MET A 1 -25.55 -22.38 54.69
C MET A 1 -26.16 -22.25 53.30
N VAL A 2 -25.72 -21.25 52.51
CA VAL A 2 -26.12 -21.08 51.12
C VAL A 2 -24.88 -20.74 50.33
N ARG A 3 -24.42 -21.65 49.46
CA ARG A 3 -23.27 -21.47 48.59
C ARG A 3 -23.63 -20.54 47.42
N LYS A 4 -22.96 -19.42 47.27
CA LYS A 4 -22.96 -18.58 46.07
C LYS A 4 -22.03 -19.20 45.04
N LYS A 5 -22.57 -19.60 43.88
CA LYS A 5 -21.80 -19.92 42.67
C LYS A 5 -21.30 -18.64 41.99
N LYS A 6 -19.99 -18.47 41.86
CA LYS A 6 -19.35 -17.48 40.99
C LYS A 6 -19.37 -18.04 39.55
N HIS A 7 -20.00 -17.33 38.63
CA HIS A 7 -19.80 -17.54 37.19
C HIS A 7 -18.52 -16.86 36.76
N LEU A 8 -17.49 -17.66 36.42
CA LEU A 8 -16.35 -17.20 35.62
C LEU A 8 -16.81 -17.12 34.16
N LYS A 9 -16.79 -15.92 33.59
CA LYS A 9 -16.86 -15.70 32.15
C LYS A 9 -15.46 -15.95 31.57
N ASN A 10 -15.28 -17.06 30.87
CA ASN A 10 -14.09 -17.29 30.05
C ASN A 10 -14.14 -16.35 28.83
N PHE A 11 -13.25 -15.36 28.82
CA PHE A 11 -12.89 -14.62 27.63
C PHE A 11 -11.91 -15.48 26.84
N PHE A 12 -12.36 -16.09 25.76
CA PHE A 12 -11.48 -16.65 24.74
C PHE A 12 -10.89 -15.50 23.93
N ILE A 13 -9.64 -15.19 24.17
CA ILE A 13 -8.82 -14.35 23.29
C ILE A 13 -8.46 -15.24 22.09
N PHE A 14 -9.13 -15.03 20.97
CA PHE A 14 -8.67 -15.53 19.67
C PHE A 14 -7.45 -14.71 19.25
N THR A 15 -6.28 -15.21 19.52
CA THR A 15 -5.04 -14.75 18.88
C THR A 15 -5.12 -15.27 17.43
N PHE A 16 -5.42 -14.40 16.48
CA PHE A 16 -5.18 -14.67 15.08
C PHE A 16 -3.67 -14.72 14.87
N VAL A 17 -3.10 -15.91 14.89
CA VAL A 17 -1.80 -16.19 14.27
C VAL A 17 -2.08 -16.17 12.77
N LEU A 18 -1.68 -15.09 12.10
CA LEU A 18 -1.57 -15.05 10.64
C LEU A 18 -0.38 -15.94 10.27
N GLU A 19 -0.56 -17.25 10.24
CA GLU A 19 0.35 -18.13 9.50
C GLU A 19 0.23 -17.72 8.03
N PHE A 20 1.33 -17.22 7.47
CA PHE A 20 1.52 -17.18 6.03
C PHE A 20 1.35 -18.63 5.55
N LEU A 21 0.18 -18.97 5.04
CA LEU A 21 -0.04 -20.17 4.25
C LEU A 21 0.82 -20.02 2.98
N ILE A 22 2.06 -20.49 3.05
CA ILE A 22 2.82 -20.83 1.84
C ILE A 22 1.93 -21.86 1.12
N GLY A 23 1.40 -21.51 -0.04
CA GLY A 23 0.48 -22.36 -0.77
C GLY A 23 1.07 -23.77 -0.93
N LEU A 24 0.27 -24.80 -0.74
CA LEU A 24 0.70 -26.17 -1.00
C LEU A 24 0.94 -26.33 -2.50
N PRO A 25 2.04 -26.99 -2.94
CA PRO A 25 2.31 -27.19 -4.35
C PRO A 25 1.25 -28.08 -4.98
N ASN A 26 0.91 -27.80 -6.22
CA ASN A 26 0.15 -28.75 -7.02
C ASN A 26 1.08 -29.89 -7.46
N ILE A 27 0.75 -31.15 -7.15
CA ILE A 27 1.61 -32.30 -7.42
C ILE A 27 1.21 -32.92 -8.77
N PRO A 28 2.04 -32.80 -9.83
CA PRO A 28 1.75 -33.44 -11.11
C PRO A 28 1.78 -34.96 -11.00
N THR A 29 1.12 -35.63 -11.93
CA THR A 29 1.13 -37.11 -12.03
C THR A 29 2.38 -37.66 -12.69
N GLU A 30 3.01 -36.84 -13.54
CA GLU A 30 4.22 -37.21 -14.26
C GLU A 30 5.40 -37.39 -13.32
N ARG A 31 6.25 -38.39 -13.60
CA ARG A 31 7.39 -38.75 -12.76
C ARG A 31 8.67 -38.92 -13.59
N LEU A 32 9.67 -38.13 -13.30
CA LEU A 32 11.03 -38.38 -13.74
C LEU A 32 11.62 -39.51 -12.89
N SER A 33 12.12 -40.56 -13.49
CA SER A 33 12.64 -41.74 -12.78
C SER A 33 14.18 -41.78 -12.79
N PHE A 34 14.74 -42.25 -11.67
CA PHE A 34 16.18 -42.41 -11.45
C PHE A 34 16.48 -43.83 -10.97
N ASN A 35 17.36 -44.53 -11.65
CA ASN A 35 17.81 -45.87 -11.23
C ASN A 35 19.11 -45.74 -10.40
N LEU A 36 19.00 -45.86 -9.08
CA LEU A 36 20.13 -45.69 -8.16
C LEU A 36 20.30 -46.95 -7.31
N SER A 37 21.45 -47.58 -7.39
CA SER A 37 21.80 -48.76 -6.58
C SER A 37 20.72 -49.86 -6.56
N GLY A 38 20.05 -50.07 -7.71
CA GLY A 38 18.98 -51.08 -7.85
C GLY A 38 17.58 -50.62 -7.36
N HIS A 39 17.44 -49.37 -7.01
CA HIS A 39 16.15 -48.77 -6.62
C HIS A 39 15.72 -47.72 -7.65
N VAL A 40 14.42 -47.67 -7.91
CA VAL A 40 13.80 -46.63 -8.73
C VAL A 40 13.28 -45.53 -7.83
N LEU A 41 13.87 -44.33 -7.94
CA LEU A 41 13.38 -43.12 -7.27
C LEU A 41 12.70 -42.21 -8.30
N THR A 42 11.80 -41.35 -7.84
CA THR A 42 10.99 -40.51 -8.73
C THR A 42 10.95 -39.06 -8.25
N GLN A 43 10.86 -38.14 -9.22
CA GLN A 43 10.61 -36.73 -8.98
C GLN A 43 9.39 -36.28 -9.78
N PRO A 44 8.39 -35.61 -9.17
CA PRO A 44 7.27 -35.02 -9.91
C PRO A 44 7.75 -33.89 -10.83
N TYR A 45 7.18 -33.78 -12.04
CA TYR A 45 7.47 -32.70 -12.96
C TYR A 45 6.31 -32.45 -13.93
N TYR A 46 6.20 -31.20 -14.41
CA TYR A 46 5.29 -30.83 -15.50
C TYR A 46 6.01 -30.90 -16.83
N ARG A 47 5.30 -31.28 -17.89
CA ARG A 47 5.82 -31.42 -19.25
C ARG A 47 4.71 -31.31 -20.31
N ASN A 48 5.05 -30.81 -21.49
CA ASN A 48 4.18 -30.89 -22.68
C ASN A 48 4.47 -32.11 -23.54
N THR A 49 5.67 -32.66 -23.48
CA THR A 49 6.13 -33.82 -24.31
C THR A 49 6.82 -34.86 -23.43
N ASP A 50 6.65 -36.12 -23.75
CA ASP A 50 7.30 -37.24 -23.03
C ASP A 50 8.82 -37.22 -23.29
N LEU A 51 9.60 -37.17 -22.19
CA LEU A 51 11.06 -37.15 -22.27
C LEU A 51 11.68 -38.43 -22.80
N ASP A 52 10.98 -39.56 -22.71
CA ASP A 52 11.43 -40.87 -23.18
C ASP A 52 10.96 -41.17 -24.63
N SER A 53 10.23 -40.25 -25.26
CA SER A 53 9.78 -40.35 -26.64
C SER A 53 10.76 -39.69 -27.61
N VAL A 54 11.17 -40.41 -28.63
CA VAL A 54 12.03 -39.87 -29.68
C VAL A 54 11.27 -38.91 -30.60
N SER A 55 11.77 -37.70 -30.77
CA SER A 55 11.15 -36.68 -31.63
C SER A 55 12.20 -35.96 -32.49
N SER A 56 11.97 -35.93 -33.82
CA SER A 56 12.76 -35.17 -34.75
C SER A 56 12.25 -33.75 -35.01
N SER A 57 11.08 -33.38 -34.46
CA SER A 57 10.51 -32.02 -34.60
C SER A 57 11.01 -31.04 -33.54
N VAL A 58 11.56 -31.55 -32.43
CA VAL A 58 12.02 -30.73 -31.31
C VAL A 58 13.35 -30.05 -31.65
N ARG A 59 13.39 -28.73 -31.45
CA ARG A 59 14.56 -27.88 -31.65
C ARG A 59 14.99 -27.20 -30.35
N TYR A 60 14.05 -26.95 -29.44
CA TYR A 60 14.27 -26.22 -28.19
C TYR A 60 13.81 -27.05 -27.01
N ALA A 61 14.50 -26.90 -25.88
CA ALA A 61 14.02 -27.41 -24.59
C ALA A 61 14.20 -26.35 -23.51
N VAL A 62 13.16 -26.11 -22.76
CA VAL A 62 13.18 -25.17 -21.61
C VAL A 62 12.92 -25.94 -20.34
N VAL A 63 13.89 -25.92 -19.42
CA VAL A 63 13.76 -26.44 -18.05
C VAL A 63 13.57 -25.26 -17.11
N SER A 64 12.37 -25.10 -16.55
CA SER A 64 12.01 -23.96 -15.70
C SER A 64 11.93 -24.36 -14.24
N ILE A 65 12.73 -23.71 -13.39
CA ILE A 65 12.89 -24.02 -11.97
C ILE A 65 12.08 -23.03 -11.12
N HIS A 66 11.15 -23.54 -10.34
CA HIS A 66 10.27 -22.77 -9.47
C HIS A 66 11.01 -22.03 -8.35
N GLY A 67 10.35 -21.02 -7.75
CA GLY A 67 10.79 -20.33 -6.54
C GLY A 67 10.52 -21.15 -5.26
N ASP A 68 10.67 -20.50 -4.13
CA ASP A 68 10.46 -21.09 -2.80
C ASP A 68 9.00 -21.53 -2.57
N GLY A 69 8.04 -20.93 -3.30
CA GLY A 69 6.62 -21.27 -3.31
C GLY A 69 6.29 -22.64 -3.91
N ARG A 70 7.24 -23.31 -4.56
CA ARG A 70 7.06 -24.62 -5.23
C ARG A 70 5.95 -24.63 -6.29
N ASN A 71 5.79 -23.53 -7.00
CA ASN A 71 4.79 -23.27 -8.03
C ASN A 71 5.26 -23.72 -9.44
N ALA A 72 5.72 -24.96 -9.58
CA ALA A 72 6.22 -25.50 -10.85
C ALA A 72 5.15 -25.51 -11.97
N ASP A 73 3.88 -25.65 -11.64
CA ASP A 73 2.75 -25.53 -12.57
C ASP A 73 2.63 -24.14 -13.20
N GLU A 74 2.78 -23.09 -12.41
CA GLU A 74 2.78 -21.71 -12.91
C GLU A 74 3.94 -21.48 -13.86
N HIS A 75 5.15 -21.88 -13.48
CA HIS A 75 6.34 -21.81 -14.33
C HIS A 75 6.16 -22.54 -15.65
N TYR A 76 5.63 -23.76 -15.60
CA TYR A 76 5.31 -24.54 -16.80
C TYR A 76 4.31 -23.81 -17.71
N ASN A 77 3.22 -23.30 -17.13
CA ASN A 77 2.17 -22.61 -17.89
C ASN A 77 2.67 -21.32 -18.53
N ILE A 78 3.45 -20.51 -17.81
CA ILE A 78 4.02 -19.25 -18.31
C ILE A 78 4.92 -19.50 -19.51
N ILE A 79 5.88 -20.41 -19.38
CA ILE A 79 6.82 -20.73 -20.46
C ILE A 79 6.09 -21.36 -21.67
N SER A 80 5.12 -22.25 -21.43
CA SER A 80 4.33 -22.86 -22.51
C SER A 80 3.49 -21.82 -23.26
N SER A 81 2.86 -20.89 -22.54
CA SER A 81 2.10 -19.79 -23.14
C SER A 81 2.99 -18.88 -23.96
N MET A 82 4.17 -18.56 -23.47
CA MET A 82 5.15 -17.75 -24.19
C MET A 82 5.63 -18.43 -25.47
N ALA A 83 6.04 -19.70 -25.41
CA ALA A 83 6.44 -20.46 -26.60
C ALA A 83 5.29 -20.57 -27.62
N SER A 84 4.04 -20.65 -27.15
CA SER A 84 2.84 -20.62 -27.99
C SER A 84 2.62 -19.26 -28.65
N SER A 85 2.79 -18.16 -27.92
CA SER A 85 2.56 -16.80 -28.44
C SER A 85 3.52 -16.42 -29.56
N ILE A 86 4.75 -16.92 -29.51
CA ILE A 86 5.75 -16.72 -30.57
C ILE A 86 5.76 -17.85 -31.62
N GLY A 87 4.84 -18.82 -31.53
CA GLY A 87 4.59 -19.85 -32.55
C GLY A 87 5.61 -20.99 -32.61
N ILE A 88 6.36 -21.26 -31.52
CA ILE A 88 7.39 -22.32 -31.49
C ILE A 88 7.07 -23.47 -30.52
N LEU A 89 5.91 -23.50 -29.90
CA LEU A 89 5.57 -24.53 -28.90
C LEU A 89 5.65 -25.94 -29.45
N ASP A 90 5.25 -26.18 -30.71
CA ASP A 90 5.28 -27.50 -31.35
C ASP A 90 6.71 -28.04 -31.55
N SER A 91 7.72 -27.18 -31.54
CA SER A 91 9.14 -27.53 -31.60
C SER A 91 9.88 -27.34 -30.27
N THR A 92 9.16 -27.09 -29.20
CA THR A 92 9.72 -26.80 -27.88
C THR A 92 9.22 -27.80 -26.82
N ILE A 93 10.15 -28.46 -26.14
CA ILE A 93 9.85 -29.19 -24.90
C ILE A 93 9.93 -28.22 -23.74
N VAL A 94 8.85 -28.15 -22.96
CA VAL A 94 8.78 -27.38 -21.70
C VAL A 94 8.70 -28.34 -20.52
N ILE A 95 9.61 -28.17 -19.57
CA ILE A 95 9.74 -29.01 -18.37
C ILE A 95 9.81 -28.12 -17.16
N ALA A 96 9.04 -28.46 -16.12
CA ALA A 96 9.18 -27.83 -14.81
C ALA A 96 9.25 -28.90 -13.70
N PRO A 97 10.46 -29.27 -13.27
CA PRO A 97 10.66 -30.22 -12.18
C PRO A 97 10.21 -29.60 -10.85
N LEU A 98 9.55 -30.42 -10.01
CA LEU A 98 9.09 -30.01 -8.71
C LEU A 98 10.03 -30.54 -7.62
N PHE A 99 10.69 -29.63 -6.89
CA PHE A 99 11.56 -29.96 -5.77
C PHE A 99 10.76 -29.91 -4.48
N LEU A 100 10.31 -31.07 -4.02
CA LEU A 100 9.46 -31.25 -2.84
C LEU A 100 10.23 -31.09 -1.54
N ARG A 101 9.52 -30.70 -0.47
CA ARG A 101 9.98 -30.67 0.90
C ARG A 101 9.38 -31.83 1.71
N GLN A 102 9.84 -32.03 2.95
CA GLN A 102 9.31 -33.09 3.81
C GLN A 102 7.84 -32.92 4.13
N GLU A 103 7.38 -31.69 4.29
CA GLU A 103 5.97 -31.38 4.53
C GLU A 103 5.06 -31.82 3.37
N ASP A 104 5.53 -31.68 2.13
CA ASP A 104 4.76 -32.10 0.95
C ASP A 104 4.60 -33.63 0.92
N ILE A 105 5.68 -34.37 1.27
CA ILE A 105 5.63 -35.85 1.36
C ILE A 105 4.57 -36.28 2.37
N ILE A 106 4.52 -35.64 3.53
CA ILE A 106 3.56 -35.94 4.60
C ILE A 106 2.15 -35.54 4.18
N GLN A 107 1.99 -34.33 3.70
CA GLN A 107 0.69 -33.74 3.36
C GLN A 107 -0.04 -34.52 2.25
N TYR A 108 0.70 -34.92 1.22
CA TYR A 108 0.17 -35.64 0.06
C TYR A 108 0.29 -37.15 0.19
N ASN A 109 0.80 -37.66 1.32
CA ASN A 109 1.04 -39.08 1.58
C ASN A 109 1.80 -39.76 0.44
N LEU A 110 2.88 -39.14 -0.02
CA LEU A 110 3.69 -39.64 -1.13
C LEU A 110 4.56 -40.83 -0.66
N ASP A 111 4.70 -41.82 -1.54
CA ASP A 111 5.41 -43.05 -1.22
C ASP A 111 6.94 -42.86 -1.10
N SER A 112 7.66 -43.91 -0.67
CA SER A 112 9.09 -43.89 -0.40
C SER A 112 9.97 -43.79 -1.64
N THR A 113 9.41 -43.85 -2.84
CA THR A 113 10.15 -43.63 -4.10
C THR A 113 10.27 -42.15 -4.45
N VAL A 114 9.37 -41.30 -3.95
CA VAL A 114 9.32 -39.87 -4.30
C VAL A 114 10.42 -39.10 -3.57
N LEU A 115 11.27 -38.44 -4.31
CA LEU A 115 12.38 -37.60 -3.80
C LEU A 115 11.87 -36.33 -3.12
N TYR A 116 12.58 -35.89 -2.08
CA TYR A 116 12.38 -34.59 -1.44
C TYR A 116 13.73 -34.04 -0.89
N TRP A 117 13.79 -32.72 -0.72
CA TRP A 117 15.00 -32.03 -0.28
C TRP A 117 14.76 -31.20 0.98
N PRO A 118 15.85 -30.73 1.66
CA PRO A 118 15.72 -29.71 2.68
C PRO A 118 15.22 -28.39 2.10
N ASP A 119 14.64 -27.51 2.94
CA ASP A 119 13.92 -26.30 2.53
C ASP A 119 14.61 -25.43 1.48
N ALA A 120 15.89 -25.17 1.61
CA ALA A 120 16.62 -24.27 0.71
C ALA A 120 17.89 -24.87 0.12
N ASP A 121 18.11 -26.18 0.24
CA ASP A 121 19.36 -26.80 -0.18
C ASP A 121 19.25 -27.42 -1.58
N TRP A 122 18.03 -27.68 -2.06
CA TRP A 122 17.81 -28.15 -3.44
C TRP A 122 18.34 -27.15 -4.49
N ASN A 123 18.30 -25.84 -4.20
CA ASN A 123 18.83 -24.80 -5.09
C ASN A 123 20.37 -24.70 -5.12
N ALA A 124 21.04 -25.55 -4.36
CA ALA A 124 22.51 -25.58 -4.23
C ALA A 124 23.14 -26.90 -4.72
N GLY A 125 22.38 -27.83 -5.24
CA GLY A 125 22.90 -29.12 -5.68
C GLY A 125 23.07 -30.14 -4.54
N ASP A 126 22.45 -29.92 -3.38
CA ASP A 126 22.55 -30.83 -2.25
C ASP A 126 21.78 -32.13 -2.47
N LEU A 127 22.14 -33.14 -1.69
CA LEU A 127 21.49 -34.44 -1.75
C LEU A 127 20.06 -34.39 -1.22
N SER A 128 19.18 -35.13 -1.88
CA SER A 128 17.82 -35.40 -1.39
C SER A 128 17.85 -35.97 0.02
N ARG A 129 16.78 -35.80 0.77
CA ARG A 129 16.66 -36.27 2.15
C ARG A 129 16.38 -37.77 2.25
N ASP A 130 16.94 -38.36 3.29
CA ASP A 130 16.58 -39.65 3.83
C ASP A 130 16.49 -39.48 5.36
N THR A 131 15.29 -39.62 5.91
CA THR A 131 15.03 -39.43 7.35
C THR A 131 14.32 -40.64 7.93
N GLN A 132 14.42 -40.82 9.25
CA GLN A 132 13.73 -41.92 9.93
C GLN A 132 12.20 -41.87 9.76
N VAL A 133 11.62 -40.68 9.57
CA VAL A 133 10.18 -40.49 9.38
C VAL A 133 9.78 -40.76 7.94
N ASN A 134 10.62 -40.35 6.99
CA ASN A 134 10.39 -40.53 5.55
C ASN A 134 11.63 -41.14 4.91
N PRO A 135 11.91 -42.45 5.09
CA PRO A 135 13.11 -43.08 4.58
C PRO A 135 13.12 -43.19 3.06
N ARG A 136 14.31 -43.05 2.47
CA ARG A 136 14.58 -43.25 1.05
C ARG A 136 15.70 -44.25 0.88
N PRO A 137 15.57 -45.19 -0.09
CA PRO A 137 16.57 -46.25 -0.29
C PRO A 137 17.91 -45.71 -0.85
N SER A 138 17.88 -44.51 -1.44
CA SER A 138 19.07 -43.83 -1.94
C SER A 138 18.85 -42.32 -2.01
N ARG A 139 19.90 -41.56 -2.24
CA ARG A 139 19.89 -40.09 -2.32
C ARG A 139 20.50 -39.64 -3.64
N ILE A 140 20.02 -38.52 -4.18
CA ILE A 140 20.52 -37.90 -5.41
C ILE A 140 20.69 -36.40 -5.20
N SER A 141 21.72 -35.82 -5.78
CA SER A 141 21.86 -34.37 -5.86
C SER A 141 20.75 -33.78 -6.74
N SER A 142 20.24 -32.62 -6.36
CA SER A 142 19.29 -31.89 -7.20
C SER A 142 19.89 -31.49 -8.55
N PHE A 143 21.21 -31.26 -8.62
CA PHE A 143 21.91 -31.02 -9.89
C PHE A 143 21.97 -32.29 -10.74
N SER A 144 22.18 -33.47 -10.15
CA SER A 144 22.10 -34.73 -10.90
C SER A 144 20.70 -35.01 -11.46
N SER A 145 19.64 -34.42 -10.88
CA SER A 145 18.32 -34.46 -11.47
C SER A 145 18.30 -33.66 -12.80
N ILE A 146 18.91 -32.49 -12.84
CA ILE A 146 19.02 -31.68 -14.05
C ILE A 146 19.93 -32.38 -15.09
N ASP A 147 21.07 -32.98 -14.66
CA ASP A 147 21.91 -33.79 -15.56
C ASP A 147 21.08 -34.87 -16.24
N THR A 148 20.23 -35.57 -15.49
CA THR A 148 19.37 -36.64 -16.05
C THR A 148 18.38 -36.09 -17.08
N ILE A 149 17.78 -34.91 -16.81
CA ILE A 149 16.88 -34.26 -17.76
C ILE A 149 17.65 -33.92 -19.05
N TYR A 150 18.84 -33.33 -18.93
CA TYR A 150 19.67 -32.94 -20.08
C TYR A 150 20.03 -34.14 -20.96
N HIS A 151 20.51 -35.24 -20.36
CA HIS A 151 20.83 -36.46 -21.12
C HIS A 151 19.61 -37.02 -21.86
N ARG A 152 18.44 -37.11 -21.20
CA ARG A 152 17.22 -37.60 -21.87
C ARG A 152 16.77 -36.68 -23.00
N LEU A 153 16.88 -35.37 -22.83
CA LEU A 153 16.56 -34.40 -23.87
C LEU A 153 17.43 -34.63 -25.11
N VAL A 154 18.73 -34.79 -24.94
CA VAL A 154 19.67 -34.97 -26.04
C VAL A 154 19.53 -36.35 -26.69
N ASP A 155 19.44 -37.41 -25.87
CA ASP A 155 19.34 -38.79 -26.37
C ASP A 155 18.07 -39.04 -27.21
N ASN A 156 16.97 -38.35 -26.89
CA ASN A 156 15.68 -38.57 -27.53
C ASN A 156 15.29 -37.51 -28.57
N ASN A 157 16.07 -36.44 -28.73
CA ASN A 157 15.76 -35.37 -29.70
C ASN A 157 16.95 -35.04 -30.59
N PRO A 158 17.14 -35.81 -31.68
CA PRO A 158 18.33 -35.71 -32.52
C PRO A 158 18.52 -34.38 -33.27
N ASN A 159 17.46 -33.54 -33.31
CA ASN A 159 17.52 -32.23 -33.93
C ASN A 159 17.45 -31.09 -32.87
N LEU A 160 17.73 -31.40 -31.62
CA LEU A 160 17.76 -30.42 -30.53
C LEU A 160 18.93 -29.45 -30.75
N GLU A 161 18.64 -28.16 -30.80
CA GLU A 161 19.61 -27.09 -31.05
C GLU A 161 19.97 -26.33 -29.79
N LYS A 162 18.98 -26.17 -28.88
CA LYS A 162 19.17 -25.34 -27.70
C LYS A 162 18.47 -25.92 -26.47
N VAL A 163 19.17 -25.92 -25.35
CA VAL A 163 18.65 -26.25 -24.03
C VAL A 163 18.75 -25.00 -23.13
N ILE A 164 17.65 -24.56 -22.62
CA ILE A 164 17.53 -23.38 -21.74
C ILE A 164 17.21 -23.85 -20.33
N LEU A 165 18.03 -23.47 -19.35
CA LEU A 165 17.70 -23.58 -17.94
C LEU A 165 17.30 -22.19 -17.40
N THR A 166 16.06 -22.05 -16.97
CA THR A 166 15.58 -20.80 -16.39
C THR A 166 15.03 -21.02 -14.99
N GLY A 167 14.95 -19.97 -14.19
CA GLY A 167 14.38 -20.05 -12.85
C GLY A 167 14.21 -18.69 -12.21
N HIS A 168 13.31 -18.66 -11.23
CA HIS A 168 12.97 -17.45 -10.48
C HIS A 168 13.28 -17.59 -9.00
N SER A 169 13.77 -16.51 -8.36
CA SER A 169 13.98 -16.48 -6.92
C SER A 169 14.90 -17.63 -6.45
N ALA A 170 14.44 -18.56 -5.62
CA ALA A 170 15.22 -19.73 -5.24
C ALA A 170 15.62 -20.60 -6.45
N GLY A 171 14.77 -20.70 -7.47
CA GLY A 171 15.10 -21.39 -8.73
C GLY A 171 16.21 -20.71 -9.51
N SER A 172 16.28 -19.39 -9.51
CA SER A 172 17.36 -18.63 -10.15
C SER A 172 18.73 -18.88 -9.50
N GLN A 173 18.75 -19.06 -8.18
CA GLN A 173 19.97 -19.46 -7.47
C GLN A 173 20.46 -20.83 -7.95
N MET A 174 19.54 -21.77 -8.22
CA MET A 174 19.89 -23.05 -8.82
C MET A 174 20.48 -22.89 -10.22
N VAL A 175 19.86 -22.04 -11.05
CA VAL A 175 20.32 -21.77 -12.42
C VAL A 175 21.76 -21.25 -12.40
N VAL A 176 22.07 -20.22 -11.63
CA VAL A 176 23.41 -19.61 -11.56
C VAL A 176 24.46 -20.60 -11.05
N ARG A 177 24.14 -21.37 -9.99
CA ARG A 177 25.06 -22.37 -9.42
C ARG A 177 25.25 -23.57 -10.34
N TYR A 178 24.19 -23.99 -11.04
CA TYR A 178 24.28 -25.07 -12.01
C TYR A 178 25.05 -24.62 -13.28
N ALA A 179 24.88 -23.37 -13.72
CA ALA A 179 25.72 -22.82 -14.80
C ALA A 179 27.21 -22.86 -14.45
N ALA A 180 27.56 -22.66 -13.19
CA ALA A 180 28.93 -22.76 -12.68
C ALA A 180 29.42 -24.21 -12.50
N GLY A 181 28.58 -25.10 -11.98
CA GLY A 181 29.01 -26.41 -11.50
C GLY A 181 28.40 -27.63 -12.22
N GLY A 182 27.39 -27.43 -13.07
CA GLY A 182 26.70 -28.50 -13.79
C GLY A 182 27.64 -29.29 -14.71
N ARG A 183 27.50 -30.62 -14.73
CA ARG A 183 28.42 -31.49 -15.45
C ARG A 183 27.89 -31.98 -16.80
N ALA A 184 26.55 -32.10 -16.91
CA ALA A 184 25.96 -32.67 -18.15
C ALA A 184 26.21 -31.80 -19.36
N ALA A 185 26.05 -30.49 -19.30
CA ALA A 185 26.24 -29.61 -20.44
C ALA A 185 27.66 -29.74 -21.05
N LYS A 186 28.70 -29.72 -20.21
CA LYS A 186 30.10 -29.90 -20.64
C LYS A 186 30.31 -31.24 -21.31
N ASN A 187 29.81 -32.34 -20.74
CA ASN A 187 29.96 -33.69 -21.30
C ASN A 187 29.19 -33.87 -22.62
N ILE A 188 28.02 -33.23 -22.73
CA ILE A 188 27.21 -33.27 -23.95
C ILE A 188 27.91 -32.51 -25.10
N LEU A 189 28.46 -31.33 -24.83
CA LEU A 189 29.14 -30.48 -25.80
C LEU A 189 30.37 -31.17 -26.43
N GLU A 190 30.96 -32.16 -25.78
CA GLU A 190 32.05 -32.96 -26.39
C GLU A 190 31.59 -33.74 -27.61
N ASN A 191 30.29 -34.06 -27.76
CA ASN A 191 29.77 -34.95 -28.80
C ASN A 191 28.58 -34.35 -29.58
N HIS A 192 28.05 -33.21 -29.16
CA HIS A 192 26.85 -32.61 -29.74
C HIS A 192 27.05 -31.09 -29.89
N ASP A 193 26.54 -30.53 -30.98
CA ASP A 193 26.50 -29.10 -31.26
C ASP A 193 25.15 -28.53 -30.78
N ILE A 194 25.07 -28.25 -29.47
CA ILE A 194 23.84 -27.80 -28.78
C ILE A 194 24.18 -26.58 -27.92
N ASP A 195 23.43 -25.51 -28.06
CA ASP A 195 23.55 -24.33 -27.20
C ASP A 195 22.94 -24.58 -25.81
N PHE A 196 23.72 -24.38 -24.75
CA PHE A 196 23.22 -24.34 -23.38
C PHE A 196 23.16 -22.89 -22.90
N VAL A 197 21.96 -22.44 -22.54
CA VAL A 197 21.70 -21.07 -22.12
C VAL A 197 21.08 -21.06 -20.71
N TYR A 198 21.51 -20.13 -19.88
CA TYR A 198 21.07 -20.00 -18.51
C TYR A 198 20.39 -18.63 -18.31
N VAL A 199 19.13 -18.63 -17.88
CA VAL A 199 18.36 -17.39 -17.65
C VAL A 199 17.90 -17.33 -16.22
N SER A 200 18.43 -16.39 -15.49
CA SER A 200 18.21 -16.21 -14.04
C SER A 200 17.34 -14.98 -13.80
N THR A 201 16.24 -15.11 -13.06
CA THR A 201 15.35 -13.97 -12.77
C THR A 201 15.25 -13.69 -11.27
N ASN A 202 15.48 -12.45 -10.86
CA ASN A 202 15.41 -11.98 -9.47
C ASN A 202 16.20 -12.88 -8.50
N THR A 203 17.49 -12.96 -8.67
CA THR A 203 18.38 -13.88 -7.95
C THR A 203 18.70 -13.40 -6.54
N PRO A 204 18.26 -14.10 -5.48
CA PRO A 204 18.46 -13.64 -4.10
C PRO A 204 19.90 -13.69 -3.60
N SER A 205 20.76 -14.51 -4.19
CA SER A 205 22.20 -14.55 -3.90
C SER A 205 22.97 -15.30 -5.00
N PHE A 206 24.22 -14.90 -5.19
CA PHE A 206 25.12 -15.40 -6.21
C PHE A 206 26.24 -16.27 -5.60
N LEU A 207 26.89 -17.06 -6.46
CA LEU A 207 28.11 -17.80 -6.15
C LEU A 207 29.31 -16.95 -6.58
N TYR A 208 30.04 -16.38 -5.64
CA TYR A 208 31.28 -15.65 -5.90
C TYR A 208 32.44 -16.62 -6.07
N LEU A 209 33.33 -16.27 -7.00
CA LEU A 209 34.43 -17.15 -7.41
C LEU A 209 35.72 -16.94 -6.60
N ASP A 210 35.73 -15.93 -5.72
CA ASP A 210 36.81 -15.61 -4.79
C ASP A 210 36.27 -15.02 -3.47
N ASP A 211 37.19 -14.49 -2.64
CA ASP A 211 36.85 -13.97 -1.30
C ASP A 211 36.42 -12.50 -1.29
N ASN A 212 36.39 -11.85 -2.44
CA ASN A 212 36.02 -10.44 -2.51
C ASN A 212 34.51 -10.25 -2.51
N ARG A 213 34.08 -9.21 -1.79
CA ARG A 213 32.70 -8.76 -1.67
C ARG A 213 32.64 -7.24 -1.77
N VAL A 214 31.47 -6.69 -2.02
CA VAL A 214 31.29 -5.24 -1.99
C VAL A 214 31.58 -4.70 -0.60
N VAL A 215 32.36 -3.63 -0.54
CA VAL A 215 32.72 -2.91 0.69
C VAL A 215 31.67 -1.80 0.96
N ASP A 216 31.32 -1.05 -0.09
CA ASP A 216 30.27 -0.04 -0.04
C ASP A 216 29.35 -0.19 -1.26
N GLU A 217 28.09 -0.53 -1.02
CA GLU A 217 27.07 -0.67 -2.07
C GLU A 217 26.57 0.67 -2.62
N ASN A 218 26.96 1.80 -2.01
CA ASN A 218 26.61 3.14 -2.47
C ASN A 218 27.77 3.81 -3.23
N SER A 219 28.91 3.13 -3.41
CA SER A 219 30.01 3.62 -4.23
C SER A 219 29.74 3.44 -5.72
N SER A 220 30.15 4.39 -6.54
CA SER A 220 30.13 4.28 -8.00
C SER A 220 31.48 4.70 -8.57
N PRO A 221 32.28 3.77 -9.17
CA PRO A 221 32.03 2.33 -9.27
C PRO A 221 32.04 1.61 -7.91
N PHE A 222 31.48 0.40 -7.83
CA PHE A 222 31.51 -0.40 -6.62
C PHE A 222 32.93 -0.73 -6.16
N GLU A 223 33.16 -0.59 -4.86
CA GLU A 223 34.41 -0.99 -4.24
C GLU A 223 34.34 -2.43 -3.72
N PHE A 224 35.37 -3.23 -4.01
CA PHE A 224 35.43 -4.63 -3.60
C PHE A 224 36.63 -4.87 -2.66
N GLY A 225 36.42 -5.74 -1.68
CA GLY A 225 37.42 -6.13 -0.70
C GLY A 225 37.02 -7.35 0.09
N GLN A 226 37.82 -7.71 1.08
CA GLN A 226 37.50 -8.85 1.93
C GLN A 226 36.38 -8.55 2.91
N SER A 227 35.52 -9.53 3.13
CA SER A 227 34.38 -9.40 4.05
C SER A 227 34.69 -9.94 5.43
N ASP A 228 34.24 -9.26 6.47
CA ASP A 228 34.28 -9.72 7.88
C ASP A 228 33.26 -10.84 8.18
N CYS A 229 32.40 -11.18 7.22
CA CYS A 229 31.40 -12.22 7.41
C CYS A 229 32.01 -13.61 7.28
N TYR A 230 32.05 -14.36 8.38
CA TYR A 230 32.70 -15.67 8.51
C TYR A 230 32.30 -16.69 7.43
N ASN A 231 31.03 -16.69 7.00
CA ASN A 231 30.54 -17.68 6.02
C ASN A 231 30.26 -17.09 4.63
N ALA A 232 30.74 -15.88 4.33
CA ALA A 232 30.56 -15.26 3.01
C ALA A 232 31.16 -16.09 1.88
N ASN A 233 32.26 -16.80 2.15
CA ASN A 233 33.01 -17.58 1.18
C ASN A 233 32.69 -19.08 1.18
N TYR A 234 31.78 -19.50 2.07
CA TYR A 234 31.32 -20.89 2.10
C TYR A 234 30.27 -21.13 1.02
N TYR A 235 30.31 -22.34 0.48
CA TYR A 235 29.27 -22.77 -0.44
C TYR A 235 27.91 -22.67 0.30
N LYS A 236 26.99 -22.02 -0.23
CA LYS A 236 26.55 -21.69 -1.61
C LYS A 236 26.80 -20.21 -2.02
N TYR A 237 27.62 -19.48 -1.27
CA TYR A 237 27.94 -18.07 -1.52
C TYR A 237 29.35 -17.85 -2.07
N GLY A 238 30.24 -18.82 -1.86
CA GLY A 238 31.62 -18.87 -2.34
C GLY A 238 32.08 -20.30 -2.53
N LEU A 239 33.38 -20.52 -2.70
CA LEU A 239 33.95 -21.81 -3.11
C LEU A 239 34.51 -22.65 -1.94
N TYR A 240 34.34 -22.23 -0.68
CA TYR A 240 34.77 -23.01 0.47
C TYR A 240 33.69 -24.02 0.91
N ASN A 241 34.10 -25.19 1.37
CA ASN A 241 33.21 -26.26 1.81
C ASN A 241 32.13 -26.61 0.76
N LEU A 242 32.56 -26.89 -0.45
CA LEU A 242 31.68 -27.35 -1.53
C LEU A 242 30.90 -28.60 -1.08
N ASN A 243 29.69 -28.78 -1.57
CA ASN A 243 28.97 -30.04 -1.42
C ASN A 243 29.56 -31.11 -2.37
N ASN A 244 29.20 -32.38 -2.16
CA ASN A 244 29.79 -33.50 -2.91
C ASN A 244 29.71 -33.31 -4.44
N TYR A 245 28.59 -32.80 -4.97
CA TYR A 245 28.43 -32.59 -6.39
C TYR A 245 29.43 -31.54 -6.93
N MET A 246 29.58 -30.43 -6.22
CA MET A 246 30.48 -29.35 -6.60
C MET A 246 31.97 -29.72 -6.37
N GLU A 247 32.26 -30.52 -5.32
CA GLU A 247 33.61 -31.06 -5.11
C GLU A 247 34.05 -31.95 -6.27
N GLU A 248 33.16 -32.81 -6.79
CA GLU A 248 33.42 -33.64 -7.97
C GLU A 248 33.64 -32.81 -9.24
N THR A 249 33.01 -31.64 -9.35
CA THR A 249 33.26 -30.69 -10.45
C THR A 249 34.64 -30.04 -10.29
N GLY A 250 34.99 -29.67 -9.07
CA GLY A 250 36.25 -29.02 -8.68
C GLY A 250 36.27 -27.51 -8.90
N SER A 251 36.89 -26.78 -7.98
CA SER A 251 36.84 -25.31 -7.94
C SER A 251 37.27 -24.61 -9.23
N GLN A 252 38.36 -25.11 -9.89
CA GLN A 252 38.82 -24.50 -11.13
C GLN A 252 37.82 -24.70 -12.30
N ASN A 253 37.24 -25.90 -12.42
CA ASN A 253 36.19 -26.12 -13.43
C ASN A 253 34.94 -25.29 -13.16
N ILE A 254 34.58 -25.05 -11.88
CA ILE A 254 33.46 -24.16 -11.49
C ILE A 254 33.73 -22.75 -11.98
N ILE A 255 34.93 -22.22 -11.77
CA ILE A 255 35.34 -20.89 -12.24
C ILE A 255 35.29 -20.82 -13.76
N ASP A 256 35.96 -21.76 -14.45
CA ASP A 256 36.04 -21.77 -15.91
C ASP A 256 34.67 -21.89 -16.58
N GLN A 257 33.80 -22.77 -16.05
CA GLN A 257 32.41 -22.91 -16.54
C GLN A 257 31.56 -21.66 -16.26
N HIS A 258 31.67 -21.10 -15.07
CA HIS A 258 30.90 -19.90 -14.76
C HIS A 258 31.24 -18.74 -15.67
N LEU A 259 32.53 -18.51 -15.91
CA LEU A 259 32.99 -17.41 -16.80
C LEU A 259 32.72 -17.66 -18.28
N GLY A 260 32.67 -18.92 -18.71
CA GLY A 260 32.51 -19.29 -20.10
C GLY A 260 31.09 -19.64 -20.55
N ASN A 261 30.18 -19.89 -19.61
CA ASN A 261 28.80 -20.23 -19.95
C ASN A 261 27.94 -18.96 -20.14
N PRO A 262 27.02 -18.94 -21.13
CA PRO A 262 26.14 -17.80 -21.35
C PRO A 262 25.07 -17.72 -20.24
N VAL A 263 25.14 -16.69 -19.42
CA VAL A 263 24.17 -16.43 -18.34
C VAL A 263 23.53 -15.08 -18.52
N THR A 264 22.20 -15.04 -18.59
CA THR A 264 21.42 -13.80 -18.59
C THR A 264 20.75 -13.61 -17.24
N TYR A 265 20.98 -12.46 -16.62
CA TYR A 265 20.35 -12.03 -15.38
C TYR A 265 19.28 -11.01 -15.72
N LEU A 266 18.02 -11.30 -15.35
CA LEU A 266 16.90 -10.37 -15.47
C LEU A 266 16.46 -9.99 -14.05
N VAL A 267 16.45 -8.72 -13.73
CA VAL A 267 16.08 -8.24 -12.40
C VAL A 267 15.02 -7.14 -12.52
N GLY A 268 13.99 -7.21 -11.67
CA GLY A 268 12.97 -6.17 -11.63
C GLY A 268 13.49 -4.89 -10.99
N GLN A 269 13.19 -3.74 -11.56
CA GLN A 269 13.55 -2.41 -11.07
C GLN A 269 13.15 -2.18 -9.60
N TYR A 270 12.01 -2.71 -9.20
CA TYR A 270 11.48 -2.55 -7.84
C TYR A 270 11.67 -3.79 -6.97
N ASP A 271 12.62 -4.66 -7.32
CA ASP A 271 12.90 -5.82 -6.47
C ASP A 271 13.83 -5.47 -5.31
N TYR A 272 13.30 -4.67 -4.40
CA TYR A 272 13.92 -4.35 -3.11
C TYR A 272 13.72 -5.46 -2.06
N SER A 273 13.18 -6.60 -2.45
CA SER A 273 13.00 -7.76 -1.60
C SER A 273 14.35 -8.45 -1.27
N GLY A 274 14.31 -9.49 -0.44
CA GLY A 274 15.50 -10.27 -0.09
C GLY A 274 16.34 -9.67 1.03
N GLY A 275 15.87 -8.64 1.72
CA GLY A 275 16.43 -8.17 2.99
C GLY A 275 16.48 -9.34 3.99
N THR A 276 17.60 -9.51 4.68
CA THR A 276 17.86 -10.68 5.53
C THR A 276 18.85 -10.36 6.62
N ASN A 277 18.79 -11.12 7.72
CA ASN A 277 19.83 -11.13 8.76
C ASN A 277 21.00 -12.09 8.41
N ASN A 278 20.98 -12.69 7.23
CA ASN A 278 22.06 -13.59 6.79
C ASN A 278 23.25 -12.75 6.31
N CYS A 279 24.31 -12.76 7.09
CA CYS A 279 25.54 -12.02 6.84
C CYS A 279 26.10 -12.27 5.42
N ALA A 280 26.18 -13.51 4.96
CA ALA A 280 26.74 -13.84 3.64
C ALA A 280 25.90 -13.30 2.46
N ARG A 281 24.60 -13.11 2.64
CA ARG A 281 23.76 -12.41 1.64
C ARG A 281 23.95 -10.91 1.71
N MET A 282 24.07 -10.35 2.91
CA MET A 282 24.26 -8.91 3.08
C MET A 282 25.59 -8.41 2.50
N THR A 283 26.63 -9.25 2.46
CA THR A 283 27.91 -8.90 1.80
C THR A 283 27.83 -8.90 0.27
N GLN A 284 26.70 -9.26 -0.30
CA GLN A 284 26.43 -9.20 -1.74
C GLN A 284 25.55 -7.99 -2.14
N GLY A 285 24.99 -7.26 -1.17
CA GLY A 285 24.10 -6.13 -1.33
C GLY A 285 22.85 -6.23 -0.46
N SER A 286 22.18 -5.11 -0.21
CA SER A 286 21.04 -4.98 0.70
C SER A 286 19.77 -5.68 0.20
N ASN A 287 19.54 -5.70 -1.11
CA ASN A 287 18.35 -6.29 -1.75
C ASN A 287 18.71 -7.02 -3.05
N ILE A 288 17.74 -7.62 -3.72
CA ILE A 288 17.96 -8.45 -4.93
C ILE A 288 18.44 -7.59 -6.09
N LEU A 289 17.88 -6.41 -6.30
CA LEU A 289 18.31 -5.49 -7.34
C LEU A 289 19.81 -5.17 -7.16
N MET A 290 20.19 -4.67 -5.99
CA MET A 290 21.59 -4.34 -5.70
C MET A 290 22.54 -5.54 -5.86
N ARG A 291 22.14 -6.71 -5.37
CA ARG A 291 22.97 -7.93 -5.53
C ARG A 291 23.24 -8.29 -6.98
N SER A 292 22.25 -8.10 -7.85
CA SER A 292 22.39 -8.39 -9.29
C SER A 292 23.40 -7.45 -9.92
N HIS A 293 23.31 -6.15 -9.64
CA HIS A 293 24.23 -5.14 -10.15
C HIS A 293 25.64 -5.32 -9.60
N ILE A 294 25.77 -5.48 -8.29
CA ILE A 294 27.08 -5.70 -7.64
C ILE A 294 27.78 -6.95 -8.20
N PHE A 295 27.03 -8.05 -8.35
CA PHE A 295 27.61 -9.28 -8.89
C PHE A 295 28.04 -9.14 -10.36
N PHE A 296 27.26 -8.45 -11.18
CA PHE A 296 27.62 -8.19 -12.57
C PHE A 296 28.88 -7.31 -12.68
N SER A 297 28.99 -6.27 -11.85
CA SER A 297 30.21 -5.45 -11.74
C SER A 297 31.41 -6.24 -11.23
N TYR A 298 31.20 -7.09 -10.21
CA TYR A 298 32.24 -7.98 -9.68
C TYR A 298 32.86 -8.85 -10.78
N LEU A 299 32.04 -9.41 -11.67
CA LEU A 299 32.55 -10.22 -12.78
C LEU A 299 33.48 -9.42 -13.68
N GLY A 300 33.11 -8.22 -14.11
CA GLY A 300 33.96 -7.37 -14.94
C GLY A 300 35.20 -6.87 -14.23
N TYR A 301 35.08 -6.46 -12.97
CA TYR A 301 36.18 -5.93 -12.17
C TYR A 301 37.34 -6.96 -12.00
N PHE A 302 36.99 -8.22 -11.71
CA PHE A 302 38.01 -9.24 -11.44
C PHE A 302 38.41 -10.08 -12.67
N TYR A 303 37.50 -10.24 -13.67
CA TYR A 303 37.72 -11.13 -14.80
C TYR A 303 37.75 -10.40 -16.13
N GLY A 304 37.61 -9.08 -16.14
CA GLY A 304 37.73 -8.20 -17.29
C GLY A 304 36.51 -8.19 -18.21
N ASP A 305 36.42 -7.20 -19.07
CA ASP A 305 35.24 -6.90 -19.90
C ASP A 305 34.82 -8.02 -20.87
N THR A 306 35.72 -8.95 -21.16
CA THR A 306 35.40 -10.12 -22.04
C THR A 306 34.33 -11.02 -21.41
N VAL A 307 34.12 -10.98 -20.09
CA VAL A 307 33.08 -11.74 -19.40
C VAL A 307 31.69 -11.31 -19.89
N TYR A 308 31.53 -10.06 -20.28
CA TYR A 308 30.25 -9.53 -20.79
C TYR A 308 29.85 -10.05 -22.17
N ASN A 309 30.70 -10.81 -22.83
CA ASN A 309 30.30 -11.59 -24.02
C ASN A 309 29.39 -12.76 -23.63
N PHE A 310 29.56 -13.31 -22.43
CA PHE A 310 28.84 -14.48 -21.92
C PHE A 310 27.77 -14.10 -20.90
N HIS A 311 28.03 -13.07 -20.07
CA HIS A 311 27.11 -12.62 -19.03
C HIS A 311 26.38 -11.35 -19.50
N LYS A 312 25.06 -11.35 -19.34
CA LYS A 312 24.20 -10.20 -19.65
C LYS A 312 23.34 -9.87 -18.43
N LEU A 313 23.18 -8.60 -18.13
CA LEU A 313 22.24 -8.12 -17.12
C LEU A 313 21.26 -7.17 -17.78
N ALA A 314 19.95 -7.35 -17.51
CA ALA A 314 18.93 -6.40 -17.86
C ALA A 314 18.08 -6.07 -16.62
N GLN A 315 17.89 -4.78 -16.36
CA GLN A 315 16.97 -4.27 -15.35
C GLN A 315 15.61 -4.01 -16.02
N ILE A 316 14.57 -4.71 -15.55
CA ILE A 316 13.24 -4.65 -16.15
C ILE A 316 12.42 -3.56 -15.46
N PRO A 317 12.00 -2.51 -16.17
CA PRO A 317 11.33 -1.35 -15.59
C PRO A 317 9.93 -1.71 -15.07
N ASN A 318 9.54 -1.05 -13.98
CA ASN A 318 8.21 -1.18 -13.34
C ASN A 318 7.86 -2.60 -12.86
N VAL A 319 8.83 -3.49 -12.70
CA VAL A 319 8.64 -4.85 -12.21
C VAL A 319 9.28 -5.03 -10.83
N SER A 320 8.61 -5.77 -9.96
CA SER A 320 9.09 -6.19 -8.65
C SER A 320 9.53 -7.67 -8.68
N HIS A 321 9.29 -8.42 -7.61
CA HIS A 321 9.64 -9.83 -7.46
C HIS A 321 8.58 -10.75 -8.10
N ASP A 322 8.37 -10.65 -9.40
CA ASP A 322 7.36 -11.42 -10.13
C ASP A 322 7.92 -12.08 -11.40
N PHE A 323 7.79 -13.42 -11.50
CA PHE A 323 8.35 -14.19 -12.59
C PHE A 323 7.69 -13.87 -13.93
N ASN A 324 6.34 -13.83 -13.95
CA ASN A 324 5.60 -13.60 -15.18
C ASN A 324 5.92 -12.23 -15.77
N SER A 325 5.87 -11.19 -14.94
CA SER A 325 6.13 -9.81 -15.37
C SER A 325 7.56 -9.58 -15.87
N ILE A 326 8.55 -10.36 -15.40
CA ILE A 326 9.92 -10.30 -15.90
C ILE A 326 10.08 -11.06 -17.21
N ILE A 327 9.59 -12.30 -17.25
CA ILE A 327 9.89 -13.19 -18.36
C ILE A 327 9.03 -12.89 -19.59
N ASP A 328 7.82 -12.32 -19.40
CA ASP A 328 6.91 -11.90 -20.47
C ASP A 328 7.24 -10.47 -20.98
N THR A 329 8.54 -10.21 -21.16
CA THR A 329 9.07 -8.98 -21.74
C THR A 329 9.92 -9.30 -22.96
N ASP A 330 10.20 -8.30 -23.79
CA ASP A 330 11.10 -8.47 -24.94
C ASP A 330 12.46 -9.03 -24.50
N CYS A 331 12.99 -8.57 -23.36
CA CYS A 331 14.23 -9.09 -22.78
C CYS A 331 14.11 -10.54 -22.31
N GLY A 332 12.99 -10.93 -21.72
CA GLY A 332 12.72 -12.30 -21.29
C GLY A 332 12.60 -13.25 -22.49
N ILE A 333 11.84 -12.86 -23.49
CA ILE A 333 11.67 -13.61 -24.75
C ILE A 333 13.02 -13.75 -25.48
N HIS A 334 13.77 -12.64 -25.57
CA HIS A 334 15.10 -12.65 -26.17
C HIS A 334 16.08 -13.58 -25.44
N ALA A 335 16.11 -13.49 -24.10
CA ALA A 335 16.98 -14.29 -23.24
C ALA A 335 16.72 -15.80 -23.41
N LEU A 336 15.44 -16.20 -23.48
CA LEU A 336 15.04 -17.59 -23.63
C LEU A 336 15.25 -18.09 -25.07
N PHE A 337 14.67 -17.41 -26.03
CA PHE A 337 14.52 -17.96 -27.39
C PHE A 337 15.40 -17.27 -28.44
N GLY A 338 16.08 -16.17 -28.06
CA GLY A 338 16.87 -15.38 -29.01
C GLY A 338 16.02 -14.62 -30.04
N THR A 339 14.72 -14.46 -29.79
CA THR A 339 13.77 -13.76 -30.67
C THR A 339 13.62 -12.32 -30.21
N GLY A 340 13.58 -11.36 -31.14
CA GLY A 340 13.53 -9.93 -30.82
C GLY A 340 14.89 -9.39 -30.35
N GLU A 341 14.89 -8.25 -29.71
CA GLU A 341 16.06 -7.57 -29.16
C GLU A 341 15.77 -7.14 -27.69
N CYS A 342 16.79 -7.16 -26.85
CA CYS A 342 16.73 -6.59 -25.52
C CYS A 342 17.59 -5.32 -25.47
N GLU A 343 16.97 -4.17 -25.52
CA GLU A 343 17.66 -2.86 -25.47
C GLU A 343 18.16 -2.52 -24.07
N LEU A 344 17.71 -3.27 -23.05
CA LEU A 344 18.02 -3.04 -21.64
C LEU A 344 19.26 -3.76 -21.14
N TYR A 345 20.04 -4.42 -22.02
CA TYR A 345 21.28 -5.06 -21.61
C TYR A 345 22.36 -4.04 -21.28
N LEU A 346 22.89 -4.15 -20.06
CA LEU A 346 24.02 -3.35 -19.62
C LEU A 346 25.31 -3.80 -20.33
N ASN A 347 26.10 -2.83 -20.79
CA ASN A 347 27.30 -3.08 -21.60
C ASN A 347 28.61 -3.09 -20.81
N GLY A 348 28.56 -3.07 -19.48
CA GLY A 348 29.75 -3.06 -18.60
C GLY A 348 29.50 -2.49 -17.21
N PRO A 349 30.50 -2.55 -16.31
CA PRO A 349 30.34 -2.14 -14.92
C PRO A 349 30.21 -0.61 -14.72
N ASP A 350 30.69 0.19 -15.66
CA ASP A 350 30.74 1.65 -15.56
C ASP A 350 29.48 2.34 -16.10
N GLN A 351 28.44 1.57 -16.43
CA GLN A 351 27.21 2.05 -17.03
C GLN A 351 25.96 1.63 -16.23
N PHE A 352 26.08 1.64 -14.91
CA PHE A 352 24.87 1.51 -14.10
C PHE A 352 24.13 2.83 -14.13
N ASN A 353 23.05 2.85 -14.89
CA ASN A 353 22.02 3.84 -14.75
C ASN A 353 20.80 3.17 -14.08
N PHE A 354 20.46 3.61 -12.88
CA PHE A 354 19.25 3.16 -12.21
C PHE A 354 18.06 3.89 -12.82
N PHE A 355 17.00 3.16 -13.10
CA PHE A 355 15.76 3.79 -13.52
C PHE A 355 15.30 4.76 -12.43
N PRO A 356 14.93 6.00 -12.78
CA PRO A 356 14.40 6.93 -11.81
C PRO A 356 13.07 6.40 -11.24
N VAL A 357 12.85 6.64 -9.97
CA VAL A 357 11.60 6.32 -9.29
C VAL A 357 10.62 7.46 -9.50
N SER A 358 9.64 7.24 -10.36
CA SER A 358 8.53 8.18 -10.56
C SER A 358 7.58 8.17 -9.36
N ASN A 359 7.09 9.33 -8.95
CA ASN A 359 6.06 9.49 -7.93
C ASN A 359 5.01 10.49 -8.42
N ALA A 360 3.84 9.98 -8.79
CA ALA A 360 2.71 10.77 -9.30
C ALA A 360 1.85 11.38 -8.18
N GLY A 361 2.25 11.19 -6.92
CA GLY A 361 1.49 11.59 -5.75
C GLY A 361 0.42 10.58 -5.35
N THR A 362 -0.26 10.86 -4.23
CA THR A 362 -1.33 10.01 -3.71
C THR A 362 -2.64 10.25 -4.45
N ASP A 363 -3.52 9.26 -4.44
CA ASP A 363 -4.88 9.40 -4.94
C ASP A 363 -5.64 10.57 -4.28
N GLN A 364 -6.48 11.27 -5.05
CA GLN A 364 -7.19 12.46 -4.61
C GLN A 364 -8.70 12.30 -4.77
N ASN A 365 -9.47 12.86 -3.84
CA ASN A 365 -10.91 13.09 -4.00
C ASN A 365 -11.13 14.59 -4.22
N VAL A 366 -11.84 14.95 -5.29
CA VAL A 366 -12.07 16.33 -5.69
C VAL A 366 -13.53 16.51 -6.14
N PHE A 367 -14.02 17.74 -6.10
CA PHE A 367 -15.36 18.03 -6.62
C PHE A 367 -15.33 18.34 -8.11
N THR A 368 -16.48 18.18 -8.74
CA THR A 368 -16.71 18.58 -10.13
C THR A 368 -16.37 20.05 -10.34
N GLY A 369 -15.52 20.33 -11.34
CA GLY A 369 -15.07 21.69 -11.65
C GLY A 369 -13.89 22.21 -10.85
N ASP A 370 -13.38 21.46 -9.88
CA ASP A 370 -12.20 21.83 -9.10
C ASP A 370 -10.94 21.89 -9.96
N LEU A 371 -10.02 22.74 -9.57
CA LEU A 371 -8.66 22.74 -10.12
C LEU A 371 -7.82 21.70 -9.36
N VAL A 372 -7.46 20.62 -10.05
CA VAL A 372 -6.63 19.53 -9.53
C VAL A 372 -5.16 19.84 -9.75
N PHE A 373 -4.33 19.67 -8.70
CA PHE A 373 -2.89 19.80 -8.77
C PHE A 373 -2.22 18.45 -8.59
N LEU A 374 -1.27 18.15 -9.47
CA LEU A 374 -0.42 16.97 -9.46
C LEU A 374 1.03 17.42 -9.20
N ASP A 375 1.71 16.75 -8.29
CA ASP A 375 3.07 17.09 -7.87
C ASP A 375 4.00 15.89 -8.02
N GLY A 376 4.93 15.98 -8.97
CA GLY A 376 5.96 14.98 -9.25
C GLY A 376 7.28 15.19 -8.48
N SER A 377 7.34 16.15 -7.56
CA SER A 377 8.59 16.56 -6.88
C SER A 377 9.21 15.48 -5.98
N GLN A 378 8.45 14.46 -5.62
CA GLN A 378 8.94 13.32 -4.85
C GLN A 378 9.56 12.21 -5.72
N SER A 379 9.57 12.39 -7.03
CA SER A 379 10.31 11.50 -7.93
C SER A 379 11.81 11.65 -7.67
N THR A 380 12.53 10.55 -7.68
CA THR A 380 13.97 10.51 -7.36
C THR A 380 14.72 9.65 -8.36
N ASP A 381 15.99 9.95 -8.50
CA ASP A 381 16.95 9.13 -9.19
C ASP A 381 18.13 8.85 -8.24
N GLN A 382 18.55 7.58 -8.17
CA GLN A 382 19.51 7.14 -7.16
C GLN A 382 20.95 7.50 -7.53
N ASP A 383 21.28 7.52 -8.81
CA ASP A 383 22.64 7.70 -9.33
C ASP A 383 22.78 8.90 -10.26
N GLY A 384 21.69 9.62 -10.50
CA GLY A 384 21.69 10.76 -11.39
C GLY A 384 20.70 11.86 -11.00
N THR A 385 20.12 12.46 -12.01
CA THR A 385 19.10 13.52 -11.87
C THR A 385 17.96 13.30 -12.87
N ILE A 386 16.75 13.61 -12.45
CA ILE A 386 15.60 13.61 -13.36
C ILE A 386 15.72 14.81 -14.31
N GLU A 387 15.80 14.55 -15.61
CA GLU A 387 15.91 15.57 -16.67
C GLU A 387 14.55 16.00 -17.20
N SER A 388 13.57 15.10 -17.25
CA SER A 388 12.24 15.44 -17.79
C SER A 388 11.08 14.75 -17.07
N PHE A 389 9.92 15.42 -17.14
CA PHE A 389 8.65 14.96 -16.62
C PHE A 389 7.64 14.92 -17.76
N LEU A 390 6.74 13.91 -17.76
CA LEU A 390 5.66 13.81 -18.72
C LEU A 390 4.41 13.22 -18.06
N TRP A 391 3.41 14.07 -17.87
CA TRP A 391 2.09 13.69 -17.39
C TRP A 391 1.17 13.31 -18.55
N ARG A 392 0.46 12.21 -18.42
CA ARG A 392 -0.51 11.74 -19.42
C ARG A 392 -1.73 11.16 -18.72
N GLN A 393 -2.90 11.49 -19.24
CA GLN A 393 -4.10 10.77 -18.87
C GLN A 393 -4.09 9.36 -19.49
N VAL A 394 -4.38 8.34 -18.67
CA VAL A 394 -4.41 6.93 -19.09
C VAL A 394 -5.82 6.34 -19.08
N GLU A 395 -6.69 6.82 -18.18
CA GLU A 395 -8.09 6.36 -18.08
C GLU A 395 -9.03 7.53 -17.68
N GLY A 396 -10.33 7.37 -17.93
CA GLY A 396 -11.39 8.29 -17.50
C GLY A 396 -11.83 9.29 -18.57
N GLU A 397 -12.73 10.21 -18.19
CA GLU A 397 -13.21 11.30 -19.06
C GLU A 397 -12.06 12.23 -19.44
N ALA A 398 -11.97 12.62 -20.71
CA ALA A 398 -10.84 13.37 -21.25
C ALA A 398 -10.72 14.76 -20.61
N VAL A 399 -9.54 15.07 -20.08
CA VAL A 399 -9.19 16.37 -19.50
C VAL A 399 -8.02 17.01 -20.23
N VAL A 400 -7.92 18.32 -20.14
CA VAL A 400 -6.77 19.08 -20.66
C VAL A 400 -5.77 19.27 -19.54
N LEU A 401 -4.60 18.66 -19.67
CA LEU A 401 -3.49 18.81 -18.71
C LEU A 401 -2.72 20.10 -19.03
N PHE A 402 -2.61 20.97 -18.03
CA PHE A 402 -1.76 22.17 -18.09
C PHE A 402 -0.38 21.84 -17.53
N ASP A 403 0.66 22.33 -18.19
CA ASP A 403 2.06 22.10 -17.79
C ASP A 403 2.45 20.60 -17.72
N SER A 404 1.91 19.79 -18.64
CA SER A 404 2.09 18.32 -18.64
C SER A 404 3.53 17.84 -18.81
N THR A 405 4.47 18.73 -19.10
CA THR A 405 5.92 18.45 -19.19
C THR A 405 6.72 19.09 -18.06
N GLN A 406 6.06 19.62 -17.05
CA GLN A 406 6.70 20.19 -15.88
C GLN A 406 6.60 19.22 -14.68
N ILE A 407 7.39 19.50 -13.64
CA ILE A 407 7.36 18.75 -12.38
C ILE A 407 5.96 18.74 -11.74
N ASN A 408 5.24 19.88 -11.88
CA ASN A 408 3.87 20.03 -11.43
C ASN A 408 2.95 20.16 -12.65
N CYS A 409 1.82 19.50 -12.59
CA CYS A 409 0.78 19.50 -13.60
C CYS A 409 -0.56 19.87 -12.98
N SER A 410 -1.49 20.39 -13.76
CA SER A 410 -2.84 20.65 -13.26
C SER A 410 -3.88 20.42 -14.35
N PHE A 411 -5.14 20.25 -13.95
CA PHE A 411 -6.29 20.20 -14.84
C PHE A 411 -7.56 20.58 -14.09
N ILE A 412 -8.63 20.88 -14.83
CA ILE A 412 -9.96 21.13 -14.26
C ILE A 412 -10.73 19.81 -14.25
N ALA A 413 -11.23 19.42 -13.08
CA ALA A 413 -12.06 18.24 -12.93
C ALA A 413 -13.32 18.33 -13.79
N PRO A 414 -13.77 17.25 -14.46
CA PRO A 414 -15.01 17.20 -15.21
C PRO A 414 -16.24 17.56 -14.38
N LEU A 415 -17.33 17.97 -15.06
CA LEU A 415 -18.62 18.29 -14.42
C LEU A 415 -19.48 17.05 -14.13
N GLN A 416 -18.90 15.85 -14.21
CA GLN A 416 -19.57 14.57 -13.94
C GLN A 416 -18.72 13.75 -13.00
N THR A 417 -19.38 12.97 -12.14
CA THR A 417 -18.72 11.99 -11.29
C THR A 417 -18.00 10.95 -12.14
N THR A 418 -16.70 10.84 -11.97
CA THR A 418 -15.83 9.92 -12.73
C THR A 418 -14.54 9.62 -11.97
N GLU A 419 -13.89 8.52 -12.32
CA GLU A 419 -12.50 8.25 -11.96
C GLU A 419 -11.61 8.61 -13.14
N ILE A 420 -10.52 9.33 -12.89
CA ILE A 420 -9.50 9.71 -13.87
C ILE A 420 -8.17 9.17 -13.38
N LYS A 421 -7.45 8.46 -14.25
CA LYS A 421 -6.08 8.03 -13.93
C LYS A 421 -5.09 8.83 -14.76
N ILE A 422 -4.12 9.38 -14.05
CA ILE A 422 -3.04 10.18 -14.63
C ILE A 422 -1.72 9.48 -14.34
N SER A 423 -0.92 9.25 -15.37
CA SER A 423 0.43 8.71 -15.22
C SER A 423 1.47 9.82 -15.31
N LEU A 424 2.50 9.72 -14.46
CA LEU A 424 3.74 10.47 -14.57
C LEU A 424 4.82 9.55 -15.12
N THR A 425 5.47 9.97 -16.19
CA THR A 425 6.75 9.38 -16.63
C THR A 425 7.84 10.38 -16.37
N VAL A 426 8.91 9.97 -15.69
CA VAL A 426 10.12 10.76 -15.53
C VAL A 426 11.26 10.10 -16.30
N VAL A 427 12.18 10.88 -16.84
CA VAL A 427 13.38 10.39 -17.53
C VAL A 427 14.59 11.01 -16.88
N ASP A 428 15.62 10.21 -16.60
CA ASP A 428 16.87 10.63 -16.01
C ASP A 428 17.81 11.31 -17.03
N ASN A 429 18.96 11.77 -16.56
CA ASN A 429 19.98 12.41 -17.39
C ASN A 429 20.73 11.45 -18.35
N GLU A 430 20.48 10.15 -18.25
CA GLU A 430 21.07 9.10 -19.10
C GLU A 430 20.03 8.43 -20.01
N GLY A 431 18.76 8.84 -19.94
CA GLY A 431 17.69 8.47 -20.86
C GLY A 431 16.80 7.30 -20.39
N LEU A 432 16.99 6.78 -19.17
CA LEU A 432 16.05 5.78 -18.61
C LEU A 432 14.79 6.45 -18.05
N GLY A 433 13.67 5.75 -18.13
CA GLY A 433 12.36 6.25 -17.70
C GLY A 433 11.70 5.45 -16.59
N GLY A 434 11.22 6.13 -15.56
CA GLY A 434 10.32 5.58 -14.54
C GLY A 434 8.88 6.01 -14.80
N LYS A 435 7.90 5.22 -14.37
CA LYS A 435 6.47 5.54 -14.52
C LYS A 435 5.69 5.24 -13.24
N ASP A 436 4.76 6.12 -12.87
CA ASP A 436 3.82 5.95 -11.79
C ASP A 436 2.44 6.46 -12.19
N THR A 437 1.39 6.11 -11.44
CA THR A 437 0.01 6.48 -11.76
C THR A 437 -0.76 6.82 -10.48
N THR A 438 -1.52 7.91 -10.51
CA THR A 438 -2.43 8.33 -9.45
C THR A 438 -3.88 8.36 -9.96
N SER A 439 -4.83 8.05 -9.08
CA SER A 439 -6.28 8.10 -9.34
C SER A 439 -6.89 9.37 -8.75
N ILE A 440 -7.71 10.04 -9.54
CA ILE A 440 -8.48 11.22 -9.13
C ILE A 440 -9.96 10.85 -9.17
N PHE A 441 -10.59 10.81 -8.00
CA PHE A 441 -12.03 10.52 -7.86
C PHE A 441 -12.80 11.83 -7.84
N VAL A 442 -13.49 12.12 -8.94
CA VAL A 442 -14.33 13.32 -9.09
C VAL A 442 -15.73 12.98 -8.60
N VAL A 443 -16.22 13.72 -7.63
CA VAL A 443 -17.55 13.53 -7.03
C VAL A 443 -18.37 14.83 -7.17
N GLU A 444 -19.70 14.71 -7.25
CA GLU A 444 -20.57 15.88 -7.21
C GLU A 444 -20.64 16.43 -5.78
N ASN A 445 -20.55 17.76 -5.66
CA ASN A 445 -20.80 18.44 -4.41
C ASN A 445 -22.30 18.32 -4.04
N GLN A 446 -22.61 18.01 -2.79
CA GLN A 446 -23.97 17.91 -2.27
C GLN A 446 -24.35 19.21 -1.55
N SER A 447 -25.61 19.61 -1.69
CA SER A 447 -26.10 20.76 -0.94
C SER A 447 -26.09 20.48 0.58
N PRO A 448 -25.69 21.45 1.39
CA PRO A 448 -25.77 21.32 2.84
C PRO A 448 -27.20 21.16 3.33
N VAL A 449 -27.38 20.44 4.42
CA VAL A 449 -28.67 20.27 5.09
C VAL A 449 -28.87 21.41 6.07
N SER A 450 -29.80 22.30 5.75
CA SER A 450 -30.23 23.37 6.66
C SER A 450 -31.12 22.82 7.77
N MET A 451 -30.95 23.30 8.99
CA MET A 451 -31.79 22.98 10.15
C MET A 451 -32.09 24.26 10.92
N ALA A 452 -33.28 24.83 10.70
CA ALA A 452 -33.74 26.08 11.31
C ALA A 452 -34.21 25.93 12.77
N GLY A 453 -34.21 24.70 13.28
CA GLY A 453 -34.67 24.41 14.64
C GLY A 453 -36.18 24.15 14.74
N GLN A 454 -36.67 24.02 15.97
CA GLN A 454 -38.10 23.72 16.23
C GLN A 454 -38.94 24.99 16.33
N ASP A 455 -40.22 24.92 15.90
CA ASP A 455 -41.20 25.97 16.08
C ASP A 455 -41.29 26.45 17.52
N GLN A 456 -41.47 27.76 17.71
CA GLN A 456 -41.46 28.40 19.01
C GLN A 456 -42.76 29.12 19.29
N SER A 457 -43.17 29.13 20.58
CA SER A 457 -44.26 29.98 21.08
C SER A 457 -43.74 30.86 22.21
N VAL A 458 -43.83 32.17 22.03
CA VAL A 458 -43.21 33.16 22.92
C VAL A 458 -44.24 34.23 23.34
N GLY A 459 -43.97 34.94 24.44
CA GLY A 459 -44.73 36.12 24.85
C GLY A 459 -44.30 37.40 24.13
N PRO A 460 -45.14 38.43 24.08
CA PRO A 460 -44.75 39.75 23.57
C PRO A 460 -43.47 40.28 24.22
N GLY A 461 -42.64 40.98 23.46
CA GLY A 461 -41.38 41.56 23.93
C GLY A 461 -40.29 40.55 24.35
N ALA A 462 -40.51 39.24 24.18
CA ALA A 462 -39.51 38.23 24.47
C ALA A 462 -38.36 38.26 23.46
N ILE A 463 -37.14 37.89 23.88
CA ILE A 463 -36.05 37.63 22.94
C ILE A 463 -36.26 36.22 22.39
N VAL A 464 -36.34 36.14 21.06
CA VAL A 464 -36.37 34.89 20.30
C VAL A 464 -34.99 34.58 19.80
N ILE A 465 -34.59 33.32 19.91
CA ILE A 465 -33.33 32.80 19.41
C ILE A 465 -33.67 31.81 18.29
N LEU A 466 -33.18 32.09 17.10
CA LEU A 466 -33.19 31.19 15.94
C LEU A 466 -31.87 30.48 15.92
N ASP A 467 -31.88 29.16 16.05
CA ASP A 467 -30.64 28.34 16.19
C ASP A 467 -30.50 27.36 15.06
N GLY A 468 -29.66 27.72 14.10
CA GLY A 468 -29.29 26.91 12.93
C GLY A 468 -28.01 26.10 13.07
N SER A 469 -27.46 26.01 14.30
CA SER A 469 -26.15 25.38 14.56
C SER A 469 -26.11 23.85 14.33
N GLN A 470 -27.26 23.23 14.08
CA GLN A 470 -27.35 21.81 13.75
C GLN A 470 -27.34 21.56 12.24
N SER A 471 -27.30 22.62 11.43
CA SER A 471 -27.09 22.50 9.99
C SER A 471 -25.73 21.85 9.74
N ASN A 472 -25.65 20.98 8.75
CA ASN A 472 -24.41 20.27 8.39
C ASN A 472 -24.29 20.09 6.88
N ASP A 473 -23.06 19.89 6.45
CA ASP A 473 -22.69 19.49 5.12
C ASP A 473 -22.02 18.11 5.22
N LEU A 474 -22.43 17.17 4.35
CA LEU A 474 -21.99 15.78 4.42
C LEU A 474 -20.62 15.56 3.77
N ASP A 475 -20.28 16.35 2.77
CA ASP A 475 -19.08 16.23 1.96
C ASP A 475 -18.18 17.48 1.99
N GLY A 476 -18.58 18.50 2.76
CA GLY A 476 -17.83 19.74 2.89
C GLY A 476 -18.03 20.49 4.21
N SER A 477 -18.12 21.80 4.12
CA SER A 477 -18.36 22.68 5.27
C SER A 477 -19.26 23.85 4.89
N ILE A 478 -20.13 24.23 5.82
CA ILE A 478 -20.98 25.42 5.65
C ILE A 478 -20.10 26.66 5.69
N SER A 479 -20.15 27.45 4.63
CA SER A 479 -19.44 28.72 4.47
C SER A 479 -20.25 29.90 5.01
N THR A 480 -21.57 29.95 4.75
CA THR A 480 -22.41 31.06 5.17
C THR A 480 -23.76 30.60 5.72
N TYR A 481 -24.31 31.42 6.60
CA TYR A 481 -25.68 31.33 7.11
C TYR A 481 -26.42 32.60 6.74
N LEU A 482 -27.70 32.48 6.43
CA LEU A 482 -28.58 33.63 6.15
C LEU A 482 -29.98 33.35 6.67
N TRP A 483 -30.37 34.11 7.69
CA TRP A 483 -31.71 34.13 8.24
C TRP A 483 -32.52 35.25 7.62
N GLN A 484 -33.72 34.94 7.13
CA GLN A 484 -34.65 35.90 6.60
C GLN A 484 -36.07 35.66 7.13
N GLN A 485 -36.76 36.71 7.48
CA GLN A 485 -38.21 36.61 7.71
C GLN A 485 -38.90 36.49 6.33
N ILE A 486 -39.60 35.39 6.11
CA ILE A 486 -40.27 35.09 4.81
C ILE A 486 -41.76 35.28 4.89
N SER A 487 -42.35 35.29 6.10
CA SER A 487 -43.78 35.46 6.30
C SER A 487 -44.07 36.10 7.66
N GLY A 488 -45.22 36.75 7.78
CA GLY A 488 -45.70 37.36 9.02
C GLY A 488 -46.44 38.66 8.76
N ASN A 489 -47.28 39.05 9.73
CA ASN A 489 -48.06 40.28 9.72
C ASN A 489 -47.32 41.49 10.32
N ILE A 490 -46.11 41.30 10.80
CA ILE A 490 -45.23 42.31 11.39
C ILE A 490 -43.80 41.98 11.03
N ASP A 491 -43.04 42.91 10.47
CA ASP A 491 -41.64 42.77 10.23
C ASP A 491 -40.83 42.99 11.51
N VAL A 492 -39.79 42.17 11.69
CA VAL A 492 -38.89 42.26 12.85
C VAL A 492 -37.45 42.45 12.45
N ASP A 493 -36.70 43.19 13.23
CA ASP A 493 -35.26 43.37 13.00
C ASP A 493 -34.50 42.15 13.53
N LEU A 494 -33.87 41.41 12.63
CA LEU A 494 -33.00 40.29 12.94
C LEU A 494 -31.59 40.78 13.26
N PHE A 495 -31.06 40.35 14.39
CA PHE A 495 -29.66 40.56 14.77
C PHE A 495 -28.85 39.30 14.48
N SER A 496 -27.63 39.46 13.96
CA SER A 496 -26.74 38.35 13.55
C SER A 496 -27.40 37.39 12.54
N PHE A 497 -28.15 37.94 11.62
CA PHE A 497 -28.88 37.16 10.58
C PHE A 497 -27.97 36.39 9.63
N ASP A 498 -26.68 36.73 9.62
CA ASP A 498 -25.60 36.11 8.83
C ASP A 498 -24.77 35.09 9.65
N GLN A 499 -25.24 34.70 10.83
CA GLN A 499 -24.58 33.73 11.69
C GLN A 499 -25.49 32.51 11.94
N ALA A 500 -24.88 31.40 12.37
CA ALA A 500 -25.64 30.18 12.72
C ALA A 500 -26.76 30.44 13.73
N ILE A 501 -26.61 31.45 14.58
CA ILE A 501 -27.61 31.84 15.58
C ILE A 501 -28.01 33.30 15.33
N ALA A 502 -29.29 33.53 15.02
CA ALA A 502 -29.87 34.85 14.93
C ALA A 502 -30.84 35.13 16.13
N THR A 503 -31.09 36.39 16.36
CA THR A 503 -32.04 36.80 17.45
C THR A 503 -32.90 37.97 16.98
N PHE A 504 -34.10 38.06 17.59
CA PHE A 504 -34.95 39.25 17.44
C PHE A 504 -35.81 39.46 18.70
N TYR A 505 -36.45 40.64 18.81
CA TYR A 505 -37.45 40.90 19.83
C TYR A 505 -38.84 40.59 19.29
N ALA A 506 -39.57 39.71 19.96
CA ALA A 506 -40.97 39.43 19.62
C ALA A 506 -41.82 40.71 19.67
N PRO A 507 -42.65 40.98 18.68
CA PRO A 507 -43.53 42.14 18.71
C PRO A 507 -44.47 42.16 19.93
N GLU A 508 -44.91 43.35 20.33
CA GLU A 508 -45.84 43.54 21.48
C GLU A 508 -47.24 42.99 21.19
N GLN A 509 -47.58 42.75 19.91
CA GLN A 509 -48.86 42.22 19.46
C GLN A 509 -48.72 40.74 19.13
N SER A 510 -49.84 40.00 19.18
CA SER A 510 -49.87 38.61 18.69
C SER A 510 -49.52 38.57 17.21
N ALA A 511 -48.59 37.71 16.90
CA ALA A 511 -48.08 37.53 15.52
C ALA A 511 -47.77 36.07 15.22
N GLU A 512 -47.89 35.69 13.99
CA GLU A 512 -47.32 34.45 13.44
C GLU A 512 -46.25 34.88 12.43
N LEU A 513 -45.01 34.49 12.76
CA LEU A 513 -43.81 34.85 11.98
C LEU A 513 -43.16 33.60 11.50
N GLU A 514 -42.62 33.62 10.31
CA GLU A 514 -41.89 32.50 9.73
C GLU A 514 -40.53 32.99 9.23
N PHE A 515 -39.50 32.23 9.55
CA PHE A 515 -38.15 32.56 9.18
C PHE A 515 -37.54 31.40 8.36
N ALA A 516 -36.82 31.72 7.30
CA ALA A 516 -36.01 30.80 6.54
C ALA A 516 -34.55 30.92 6.96
N LEU A 517 -33.91 29.81 7.14
CA LEU A 517 -32.47 29.70 7.24
C LEU A 517 -31.96 29.11 5.92
N THR A 518 -31.13 29.87 5.21
CA THR A 518 -30.35 29.37 4.09
C THR A 518 -28.92 29.18 4.55
N VAL A 519 -28.39 27.98 4.37
CA VAL A 519 -26.96 27.68 4.57
C VAL A 519 -26.34 27.40 3.23
N THR A 520 -25.12 27.90 2.99
CA THR A 520 -24.40 27.71 1.73
C THR A 520 -23.03 27.13 2.04
N ASP A 521 -22.61 26.14 1.25
CA ASP A 521 -21.29 25.53 1.35
C ASP A 521 -20.19 26.39 0.72
N SER A 522 -18.94 25.89 0.76
CA SER A 522 -17.79 26.59 0.19
C SER A 522 -17.79 26.63 -1.35
N LEU A 523 -18.60 25.79 -2.01
CA LEU A 523 -18.70 25.65 -3.46
C LEU A 523 -19.98 26.32 -4.02
N GLY A 524 -20.81 26.91 -3.14
CA GLY A 524 -21.96 27.74 -3.51
C GLY A 524 -23.30 27.04 -3.61
N LEU A 525 -23.40 25.74 -3.28
CA LEU A 525 -24.68 25.07 -3.15
C LEU A 525 -25.35 25.45 -1.82
N SER A 526 -26.67 25.51 -1.83
CA SER A 526 -27.42 25.96 -0.67
C SER A 526 -28.54 24.99 -0.31
N GLY A 527 -28.77 24.85 1.01
CA GLY A 527 -29.96 24.25 1.59
C GLY A 527 -30.77 25.28 2.36
N THR A 528 -32.10 25.11 2.39
CA THR A 528 -33.00 26.01 3.12
C THR A 528 -33.96 25.22 4.00
N ASP A 529 -34.19 25.71 5.22
CA ASP A 529 -35.18 25.19 6.15
C ASP A 529 -35.94 26.35 6.83
N THR A 530 -37.09 26.09 7.37
CA THR A 530 -37.94 27.14 7.97
C THR A 530 -38.36 26.82 9.39
N VAL A 531 -38.58 27.87 10.19
CA VAL A 531 -39.06 27.78 11.57
C VAL A 531 -40.16 28.80 11.80
N GLN A 532 -41.24 28.38 12.49
CA GLN A 532 -42.34 29.25 12.85
C GLN A 532 -42.16 29.77 14.29
N VAL A 533 -42.43 31.06 14.46
CA VAL A 533 -42.47 31.72 15.76
C VAL A 533 -43.83 32.36 15.99
N ARG A 534 -44.59 31.82 16.95
CA ARG A 534 -45.91 32.35 17.32
C ARG A 534 -45.79 33.24 18.56
N VAL A 535 -46.13 34.48 18.42
CA VAL A 535 -46.24 35.44 19.54
C VAL A 535 -47.65 35.42 20.07
N VAL A 536 -47.84 34.94 21.28
CA VAL A 536 -49.16 34.80 21.90
C VAL A 536 -49.30 35.84 22.99
N SER A 537 -50.16 36.83 22.75
CA SER A 537 -50.59 37.75 23.82
C SER A 537 -51.58 37.02 24.72
N LEU A 538 -51.22 36.82 25.98
CA LEU A 538 -52.15 36.33 26.96
C LEU A 538 -53.24 37.41 27.13
N SER A 539 -54.47 37.17 26.67
CA SER A 539 -55.62 38.00 26.98
C SER A 539 -55.78 38.00 28.52
N THR A 540 -55.59 39.16 29.15
CA THR A 540 -55.77 39.36 30.57
C THR A 540 -57.23 39.26 30.90
N ASN A 541 -57.74 38.07 31.15
CA ASN A 541 -58.84 37.96 32.14
C ASN A 541 -58.24 38.25 33.52
N SER A 542 -58.45 39.44 34.04
CA SER A 542 -58.01 39.90 35.31
C SER A 542 -58.60 39.03 36.40
N GLN A 543 -57.83 38.04 36.87
CA GLN A 543 -57.95 37.56 38.22
C GLN A 543 -56.65 37.91 38.95
N VAL A 544 -56.85 38.80 39.90
CA VAL A 544 -55.86 39.24 40.89
C VAL A 544 -55.32 38.04 41.66
N PHE A 545 -54.12 37.58 41.29
CA PHE A 545 -53.28 36.74 42.14
C PHE A 545 -52.09 37.55 42.63
N LYS A 546 -52.21 37.94 43.91
CA LYS A 546 -51.11 38.49 44.73
C LYS A 546 -50.01 37.43 44.89
N ASN A 547 -48.78 37.88 44.61
CA ASN A 547 -47.52 37.42 45.21
C ASN A 547 -47.14 35.95 45.04
N ASN A 548 -46.40 35.63 43.89
CA ASN A 548 -45.27 34.68 43.92
C ASN A 548 -44.54 34.72 42.56
N GLU A 549 -43.86 35.84 42.30
CA GLU A 549 -43.10 36.00 41.07
C GLU A 549 -41.70 35.37 41.18
N GLU A 550 -41.30 34.59 40.14
CA GLU A 550 -39.90 34.28 39.91
C GLU A 550 -39.18 35.58 39.58
N ILE A 551 -38.13 35.94 40.32
CA ILE A 551 -37.43 37.20 40.16
C ILE A 551 -35.95 36.97 39.97
N ILE A 552 -35.38 37.59 38.93
CA ILE A 552 -33.94 37.79 38.81
C ILE A 552 -33.65 39.29 38.87
N THR A 553 -32.74 39.69 39.74
CA THR A 553 -32.27 41.09 39.85
C THR A 553 -30.74 41.13 39.84
N ILE A 554 -30.19 42.16 39.21
CA ILE A 554 -28.74 42.32 39.04
C ILE A 554 -28.35 43.69 39.59
N THR A 555 -27.46 43.70 40.60
CA THR A 555 -27.08 44.94 41.26
C THR A 555 -25.61 44.91 41.71
N PRO A 556 -24.80 45.88 41.36
CA PRO A 556 -25.09 47.01 40.47
C PRO A 556 -25.17 46.61 38.99
N ASN A 557 -25.89 47.37 38.18
CA ASN A 557 -25.93 47.24 36.71
C ASN A 557 -26.20 48.65 36.11
N PRO A 558 -25.29 49.27 35.37
CA PRO A 558 -23.93 48.80 35.03
C PRO A 558 -23.01 48.56 36.23
N PHE A 559 -21.97 47.77 36.07
CA PHE A 559 -21.00 47.48 37.12
C PHE A 559 -19.55 47.56 36.61
N ASN A 560 -18.64 47.84 37.56
CA ASN A 560 -17.20 47.78 37.37
C ASN A 560 -16.64 46.90 38.52
N GLY A 561 -15.92 45.85 38.14
CA GLY A 561 -15.37 44.88 39.08
C GLY A 561 -16.30 43.70 39.38
N GLN A 562 -17.34 43.88 40.16
CA GLN A 562 -18.26 42.77 40.51
C GLN A 562 -19.72 43.21 40.53
N THR A 563 -20.62 42.29 40.17
CA THR A 563 -22.06 42.44 40.34
C THR A 563 -22.67 41.20 41.00
N LYS A 564 -23.80 41.39 41.64
CA LYS A 564 -24.54 40.32 42.28
C LYS A 564 -25.85 40.06 41.53
N ILE A 565 -26.01 38.81 41.09
CA ILE A 565 -27.21 38.34 40.41
C ILE A 565 -28.03 37.59 41.44
N ASN A 566 -29.12 38.19 41.92
CA ASN A 566 -30.03 37.60 42.89
C ASN A 566 -31.15 36.89 42.13
N PHE A 567 -31.56 35.74 42.63
CA PHE A 567 -32.68 34.98 42.07
C PHE A 567 -33.64 34.49 43.16
N LYS A 568 -34.90 34.36 42.77
CA LYS A 568 -35.95 33.77 43.61
C LYS A 568 -36.94 33.04 42.71
N THR A 569 -37.25 31.78 43.03
CA THR A 569 -38.26 30.98 42.34
C THR A 569 -39.02 30.11 43.31
N ILE A 570 -40.26 29.79 43.00
CA ILE A 570 -41.07 28.83 43.74
C ILE A 570 -40.86 27.38 43.29
N LYS A 571 -40.19 27.18 42.15
CA LYS A 571 -39.97 25.85 41.55
C LYS A 571 -38.68 25.23 42.08
N LYS A 572 -38.82 24.06 42.73
CA LYS A 572 -37.70 23.20 43.07
C LYS A 572 -37.30 22.40 41.84
N GLY A 573 -36.00 22.39 41.46
CA GLY A 573 -35.50 21.64 40.32
C GLY A 573 -34.09 22.03 39.95
N ASN A 574 -33.65 21.64 38.73
CA ASN A 574 -32.33 21.95 38.18
C ASN A 574 -32.26 23.42 37.69
N ASN A 575 -32.43 24.37 38.62
CA ASN A 575 -32.33 25.79 38.30
C ASN A 575 -30.89 26.16 37.90
N LYS A 576 -30.75 26.98 36.87
CA LYS A 576 -29.43 27.41 36.34
C LYS A 576 -29.47 28.91 36.02
N ILE A 577 -28.31 29.55 36.13
CA ILE A 577 -28.08 30.88 35.58
C ILE A 577 -26.98 30.75 34.51
N PHE A 578 -27.21 31.33 33.34
CA PHE A 578 -26.28 31.41 32.26
C PHE A 578 -25.89 32.85 31.96
N LEU A 579 -24.67 33.06 31.53
CA LEU A 579 -24.20 34.32 31.01
C LEU A 579 -23.87 34.15 29.52
N PHE A 580 -24.35 35.06 28.69
CA PHE A 580 -24.12 35.09 27.26
C PHE A 580 -23.52 36.43 26.83
N ASP A 581 -22.72 36.44 25.77
CA ASP A 581 -22.34 37.66 25.06
C ASP A 581 -23.48 38.13 24.12
N ILE A 582 -23.28 39.24 23.44
CA ILE A 582 -24.25 39.81 22.49
C ILE A 582 -24.49 38.93 21.25
N ARG A 583 -23.60 37.93 20.99
CA ARG A 583 -23.71 36.96 19.89
C ARG A 583 -24.37 35.66 20.36
N GLY A 584 -24.88 35.60 21.57
CA GLY A 584 -25.52 34.40 22.11
C GLY A 584 -24.54 33.32 22.57
N LYS A 585 -23.21 33.54 22.49
CA LYS A 585 -22.23 32.59 23.00
C LYS A 585 -22.30 32.52 24.53
N ARG A 586 -22.51 31.30 25.03
CA ARG A 586 -22.52 31.05 26.48
C ARG A 586 -21.12 31.15 27.05
N LEU A 587 -20.95 32.09 27.99
CA LEU A 587 -19.67 32.41 28.62
C LEU A 587 -19.50 31.77 29.99
N ARG A 588 -20.60 31.62 30.76
CA ARG A 588 -20.55 31.05 32.10
C ARG A 588 -21.87 30.40 32.50
N THR A 589 -21.79 29.38 33.36
CA THR A 589 -22.96 28.67 33.90
C THR A 589 -22.82 28.52 35.39
N TRP A 590 -23.87 28.93 36.16
CA TRP A 590 -24.01 28.65 37.59
C TRP A 590 -25.15 27.63 37.79
N ARG A 591 -24.84 26.49 38.38
CA ARG A 591 -25.80 25.46 38.77
C ARG A 591 -26.28 25.76 40.19
N LEU A 592 -27.57 25.91 40.41
CA LEU A 592 -28.13 26.34 41.66
C LEU A 592 -28.55 25.20 42.60
N ASN A 593 -28.32 23.95 42.21
CA ASN A 593 -28.45 22.72 43.02
C ASN A 593 -29.73 22.65 43.87
N GLY A 594 -30.89 22.96 43.26
CA GLY A 594 -32.19 22.91 43.92
C GLY A 594 -32.54 24.12 44.79
N LEU A 595 -31.67 25.14 44.84
CA LEU A 595 -31.95 26.39 45.55
C LEU A 595 -33.14 27.12 44.91
N THR A 596 -34.05 27.61 45.77
CA THR A 596 -35.22 28.42 45.34
C THR A 596 -34.98 29.91 45.48
N SER A 597 -33.94 30.32 46.19
CA SER A 597 -33.50 31.71 46.28
C SER A 597 -32.05 31.80 46.68
N GLY A 598 -31.39 32.88 46.26
CA GLY A 598 -29.97 33.10 46.54
C GLY A 598 -29.37 34.14 45.62
N SER A 599 -28.05 34.11 45.55
CA SER A 599 -27.32 34.98 44.64
C SER A 599 -26.03 34.33 44.15
N VAL A 600 -25.65 34.65 42.95
CA VAL A 600 -24.31 34.37 42.41
C VAL A 600 -23.58 35.68 42.12
N ARG A 601 -22.27 35.67 42.16
CA ARG A 601 -21.45 36.83 41.84
C ARG A 601 -20.79 36.64 40.48
N TRP A 602 -20.76 37.70 39.72
CA TRP A 602 -20.01 37.75 38.48
C TRP A 602 -18.98 38.88 38.53
N ASP A 603 -17.74 38.54 38.20
CA ASP A 603 -16.54 39.33 38.32
C ASP A 603 -15.96 39.78 36.95
N GLY A 604 -16.79 39.79 35.92
CA GLY A 604 -16.35 40.13 34.57
C GLY A 604 -15.54 39.04 33.86
N LYS A 605 -15.51 37.81 34.39
CA LYS A 605 -14.78 36.67 33.82
C LYS A 605 -15.70 35.58 33.28
N ASP A 606 -15.19 34.85 32.30
CA ASP A 606 -15.86 33.65 31.78
C ASP A 606 -15.71 32.43 32.73
N GLN A 607 -16.18 31.26 32.29
CA GLN A 607 -16.11 30.03 33.09
C GLN A 607 -14.69 29.48 33.26
N TYR A 608 -13.73 29.95 32.48
CA TYR A 608 -12.30 29.55 32.52
C TYR A 608 -11.45 30.55 33.27
N GLY A 609 -12.07 31.64 33.78
CA GLY A 609 -11.37 32.69 34.52
C GLY A 609 -10.74 33.76 33.64
N LEU A 610 -11.02 33.76 32.33
CA LEU A 610 -10.54 34.79 31.42
C LEU A 610 -11.35 36.07 31.53
N ASP A 611 -10.69 37.24 31.56
CA ASP A 611 -11.31 38.54 31.59
C ASP A 611 -12.11 38.82 30.33
N LEU A 612 -13.35 39.26 30.48
CA LEU A 612 -14.20 39.71 29.38
C LEU A 612 -14.00 41.22 29.12
N MET A 613 -14.35 41.65 27.91
CA MET A 613 -14.29 43.06 27.54
C MET A 613 -15.44 43.86 28.14
N SER A 614 -15.27 45.19 28.30
CA SER A 614 -16.39 46.09 28.59
C SER A 614 -17.44 45.94 27.49
N GLY A 615 -18.69 45.82 27.89
CA GLY A 615 -19.77 45.60 26.93
C GLY A 615 -21.07 45.14 27.54
N LEU A 616 -21.97 44.79 26.64
CA LEU A 616 -23.29 44.30 26.96
C LEU A 616 -23.31 42.79 27.01
N TYR A 617 -23.93 42.21 28.04
CA TYR A 617 -24.12 40.78 28.26
C TYR A 617 -25.54 40.47 28.65
N PHE A 618 -25.94 39.20 28.57
CA PHE A 618 -27.25 38.72 28.96
C PHE A 618 -27.11 37.64 30.03
N VAL A 619 -27.93 37.76 31.07
CA VAL A 619 -28.06 36.78 32.15
C VAL A 619 -29.41 36.10 32.01
N ALA A 620 -29.40 34.78 31.76
CA ALA A 620 -30.61 33.96 31.67
C ALA A 620 -30.75 33.09 32.93
N PHE A 621 -31.88 33.24 33.64
CA PHE A 621 -32.27 32.39 34.75
C PHE A 621 -33.28 31.35 34.26
N GLN A 622 -32.87 30.11 34.23
CA GLN A 622 -33.67 28.97 33.76
C GLN A 622 -34.20 28.16 34.94
N THR A 623 -35.51 27.98 34.97
CA THR A 623 -36.23 27.07 35.87
C THR A 623 -37.03 26.06 35.04
N PRO A 624 -37.54 24.94 35.62
CA PRO A 624 -38.40 24.02 34.87
C PRO A 624 -39.64 24.72 34.29
N GLY A 625 -39.65 24.88 32.95
CA GLY A 625 -40.72 25.46 32.17
C GLY A 625 -40.73 27.00 32.09
N LYS A 626 -39.68 27.70 32.51
CA LYS A 626 -39.58 29.17 32.34
C LYS A 626 -38.12 29.62 32.30
N THR A 627 -37.82 30.57 31.43
CA THR A 627 -36.53 31.28 31.39
C THR A 627 -36.78 32.77 31.50
N GLN A 628 -36.06 33.47 32.38
CA GLN A 628 -36.03 34.92 32.45
C GLN A 628 -34.66 35.43 32.03
N ILE A 629 -34.63 36.47 31.19
CA ILE A 629 -33.39 37.07 30.71
C ILE A 629 -33.33 38.53 31.18
N LYS A 630 -32.15 38.95 31.64
CA LYS A 630 -31.84 40.33 32.03
C LYS A 630 -30.56 40.79 31.36
N LYS A 631 -30.60 42.00 30.88
CA LYS A 631 -29.45 42.71 30.33
C LYS A 631 -28.51 43.16 31.43
N ILE A 632 -27.22 43.05 31.23
CA ILE A 632 -26.19 43.49 32.15
C ILE A 632 -25.07 44.20 31.37
N THR A 633 -24.63 45.33 31.89
CA THR A 633 -23.53 46.10 31.29
C THR A 633 -22.30 46.02 32.18
N TYR A 634 -21.21 45.52 31.63
CA TYR A 634 -19.90 45.46 32.28
C TYR A 634 -19.02 46.61 31.81
N LEU A 635 -18.42 47.31 32.72
CA LEU A 635 -17.49 48.42 32.50
C LEU A 635 -16.16 48.03 33.14
N LYS A 636 -15.11 47.85 32.36
CA LYS A 636 -13.77 47.48 32.83
C LYS A 636 -12.98 48.73 33.19
#